data_1f5961293a0b649407c2198642880a00
#
_entry.id   1f5961293a0b649407c2198642880a00
#
_cell.length_a   1.000
_cell.length_b   1.000
_cell.length_c   1.000
_cell.angle_alpha   90.00
_cell.angle_beta   90.00
_cell.angle_gamma   90.00
#
_symmetry.space_group_name_H-M   'P 1'
#
loop_
_entity.id
_entity.type
_entity.pdbx_description
1 polymer ?
#
loop_
_entity_poly.entity_id
_entity_poly.type
_entity_poly.pdbx_seq_one_letter_code
_entity_poly.pdbx_strand_id
1 'polypeptide(L)'
;MRSSRNSAIGQQYQDPCELSISDMKAMLADGRSTSTELVVAYLNRLFFYDVNGIHLNSTPIIASDAIKEAMRKDTQRAQGKAHGSLHGIPYTVKDSYMAKGMTMAAGSPAFAHVVANEDSFSVASLRQEGAILLGRTNMPPMAAGGVQRGVYGRSENPYNGEYLAAAWYSGSSHGSAVSTAASFAAFGMGEETVSSGRSPAANNGVVAYTPSRGVISLRGNWVLHATKDEVVPHTRTVPDLLELLPALTREDDDTRGDMWRRQSYVPLEGARRFREEGFAGIADMDALAGLRIGVVKEYAGRIGGVIPSVYTRPSISALLLRAVDDLEALGAEVRWTSLPLRDAYEAAPRDLKTFADEGLIPRDWMEHEWLQLNAAALQEFITSFDMSGLDSLLDVNPDDIFPNPFNSVAHRTHWQYGFYQQAAEYIRSGRLLPLDSTPKLAEGLRGLENIRQRHLEEWMRSQRLDVLIFPTNSNIGRADADVDTVHNTEAWQDGTFFSNGNRMIRHLGIPTVSVNMGLMDDTGVPAGLTFMAPSGSDRLLLACAYAYEQSGHRRTAPARTPPIQKLARIDMDYGAAGAGASGPAMQAALEVEVGNGAVAYSVHAAQPEHRCACRIFINGMLVDEWSSDEPWTGEISLASIFDARRIAVVALYSGSGGSIGADVKVRDMPRLGATTSSLI
;
A
#
# COMPACT_ATOMS: atom_id res chain seq x y z
N MET A 1 -26.60 -32.06 44.55
CA MET A 1 -25.47 -31.15 44.65
C MET A 1 -24.68 -31.24 43.35
N ARG A 2 -24.93 -30.31 42.42
CA ARG A 2 -24.19 -30.20 41.17
C ARG A 2 -23.06 -29.18 41.39
N SER A 3 -21.82 -29.64 41.41
CA SER A 3 -20.64 -28.81 41.50
C SER A 3 -20.57 -27.93 40.26
N SER A 4 -20.56 -26.62 40.46
CA SER A 4 -20.22 -25.63 39.45
C SER A 4 -18.77 -25.83 39.03
N ARG A 5 -18.54 -26.43 37.84
CA ARG A 5 -17.23 -26.35 37.17
C ARG A 5 -17.08 -24.94 36.62
N ASN A 6 -16.12 -24.20 37.15
CA ASN A 6 -15.62 -22.98 36.50
C ASN A 6 -15.17 -23.36 35.10
N SER A 7 -15.87 -22.87 34.09
CA SER A 7 -15.42 -22.94 32.72
C SER A 7 -14.15 -22.11 32.59
N ALA A 8 -13.05 -22.77 32.27
CA ALA A 8 -11.85 -22.08 31.75
C ALA A 8 -12.31 -21.26 30.53
N ILE A 9 -11.97 -19.98 30.52
CA ILE A 9 -12.27 -19.07 29.42
C ILE A 9 -11.52 -19.59 28.20
N GLY A 10 -12.24 -20.21 27.25
CA GLY A 10 -11.68 -20.62 25.97
C GLY A 10 -11.16 -19.38 25.23
N GLN A 11 -9.94 -19.46 24.69
CA GLN A 11 -9.41 -18.39 23.87
C GLN A 11 -10.29 -18.25 22.62
N GLN A 12 -10.93 -17.11 22.49
CA GLN A 12 -11.86 -16.82 21.40
C GLN A 12 -11.04 -16.42 20.16
N TYR A 13 -11.21 -17.13 19.04
CA TYR A 13 -10.67 -16.68 17.75
C TYR A 13 -11.15 -15.26 17.47
N GLN A 14 -10.23 -14.31 17.35
CA GLN A 14 -10.53 -12.90 17.18
C GLN A 14 -10.39 -12.51 15.71
N ASP A 15 -11.44 -11.89 15.14
CA ASP A 15 -11.37 -11.25 13.83
C ASP A 15 -10.36 -10.09 13.93
N PRO A 16 -9.35 -9.99 13.02
CA PRO A 16 -8.31 -8.98 13.09
C PRO A 16 -8.76 -7.58 12.62
N CYS A 17 -10.08 -7.39 12.44
CA CYS A 17 -10.64 -6.11 12.01
C CYS A 17 -10.22 -4.99 12.97
N GLU A 18 -9.58 -3.95 12.43
CA GLU A 18 -9.10 -2.76 13.14
C GLU A 18 -8.07 -3.01 14.27
N LEU A 19 -7.49 -4.20 14.39
CA LEU A 19 -6.39 -4.41 15.36
C LEU A 19 -5.18 -3.55 14.99
N SER A 20 -4.69 -2.77 15.95
CA SER A 20 -3.43 -2.03 15.80
C SER A 20 -2.22 -2.98 15.85
N ILE A 21 -1.06 -2.53 15.37
CA ILE A 21 0.21 -3.27 15.52
C ILE A 21 0.50 -3.50 17.02
N SER A 22 0.25 -2.50 17.86
CA SER A 22 0.42 -2.58 19.31
C SER A 22 -0.46 -3.66 19.93
N ASP A 23 -1.76 -3.73 19.54
CA ASP A 23 -2.68 -4.78 20.02
C ASP A 23 -2.18 -6.17 19.64
N MET A 24 -1.78 -6.36 18.38
CA MET A 24 -1.24 -7.64 17.90
C MET A 24 0.04 -8.03 18.65
N LYS A 25 0.96 -7.09 18.87
CA LYS A 25 2.19 -7.32 19.67
C LYS A 25 1.84 -7.74 21.09
N ALA A 26 0.88 -7.09 21.74
CA ALA A 26 0.43 -7.46 23.07
C ALA A 26 -0.21 -8.85 23.09
N MET A 27 -1.07 -9.18 22.11
CA MET A 27 -1.70 -10.51 22.01
C MET A 27 -0.68 -11.62 21.80
N LEU A 28 0.35 -11.36 20.99
CA LEU A 28 1.44 -12.31 20.76
C LEU A 28 2.35 -12.48 21.98
N ALA A 29 2.58 -11.43 22.75
CA ALA A 29 3.45 -11.44 23.92
C ALA A 29 2.80 -12.15 25.12
N ASP A 30 1.49 -11.98 25.32
CA ASP A 30 0.74 -12.58 26.44
C ASP A 30 0.08 -13.93 26.09
N GLY A 31 0.30 -14.42 24.85
CA GLY A 31 -0.18 -15.73 24.39
C GLY A 31 -1.68 -15.79 24.08
N ARG A 32 -2.38 -14.65 23.98
CA ARG A 32 -3.80 -14.61 23.55
C ARG A 32 -3.97 -14.95 22.08
N SER A 33 -2.90 -14.86 21.29
CA SER A 33 -2.87 -15.29 19.90
C SER A 33 -1.46 -15.74 19.50
N THR A 34 -1.37 -16.46 18.40
CA THR A 34 -0.12 -16.84 17.74
C THR A 34 0.01 -16.13 16.40
N SER A 35 1.22 -16.07 15.84
CA SER A 35 1.44 -15.53 14.49
C SER A 35 0.65 -16.33 13.45
N THR A 36 0.54 -17.66 13.64
CA THR A 36 -0.23 -18.56 12.76
C THR A 36 -1.71 -18.19 12.78
N GLU A 37 -2.30 -17.99 13.96
CA GLU A 37 -3.71 -17.57 14.08
C GLU A 37 -3.97 -16.21 13.46
N LEU A 38 -3.09 -15.22 13.68
CA LEU A 38 -3.21 -13.90 13.06
C LEU A 38 -3.17 -13.99 11.53
N VAL A 39 -2.20 -14.73 10.97
CA VAL A 39 -2.08 -14.91 9.51
C VAL A 39 -3.31 -15.59 8.95
N VAL A 40 -3.81 -16.67 9.58
CA VAL A 40 -5.05 -17.34 9.16
C VAL A 40 -6.25 -16.40 9.23
N ALA A 41 -6.36 -15.59 10.27
CA ALA A 41 -7.44 -14.63 10.43
C ALA A 41 -7.45 -13.58 9.30
N TYR A 42 -6.30 -13.01 8.97
CA TYR A 42 -6.17 -12.08 7.85
C TYR A 42 -6.44 -12.74 6.49
N LEU A 43 -5.92 -13.94 6.26
CA LEU A 43 -6.18 -14.70 5.03
C LEU A 43 -7.67 -15.02 4.88
N ASN A 44 -8.37 -15.38 5.97
CA ASN A 44 -9.81 -15.64 5.93
C ASN A 44 -10.60 -14.38 5.54
N ARG A 45 -10.26 -13.19 6.08
CA ARG A 45 -10.88 -11.92 5.66
C ARG A 45 -10.60 -11.63 4.19
N LEU A 46 -9.36 -11.84 3.76
CA LEU A 46 -8.92 -11.64 2.38
C LEU A 46 -9.69 -12.56 1.43
N PHE A 47 -9.79 -13.86 1.73
CA PHE A 47 -10.56 -14.79 0.90
C PHE A 47 -12.05 -14.48 0.89
N PHE A 48 -12.60 -13.98 1.99
CA PHE A 48 -14.04 -13.70 2.09
C PHE A 48 -14.44 -12.44 1.33
N TYR A 49 -13.70 -11.33 1.47
CA TYR A 49 -14.08 -10.02 0.92
C TYR A 49 -13.30 -9.62 -0.35
N ASP A 50 -12.02 -10.01 -0.46
CA ASP A 50 -11.14 -9.51 -1.49
C ASP A 50 -11.08 -10.41 -2.72
N VAL A 51 -10.83 -11.71 -2.51
CA VAL A 51 -10.74 -12.70 -3.59
C VAL A 51 -12.14 -13.09 -4.07
N ASN A 52 -13.07 -13.29 -3.14
CA ASN A 52 -14.46 -13.68 -3.37
C ASN A 52 -15.44 -12.62 -2.86
N GLY A 53 -16.68 -12.95 -2.63
CA GLY A 53 -17.71 -12.06 -2.10
C GLY A 53 -17.86 -10.77 -2.90
N ILE A 54 -17.65 -9.62 -2.24
CA ILE A 54 -17.73 -8.30 -2.90
C ILE A 54 -16.56 -8.02 -3.83
N HIS A 55 -15.55 -8.89 -3.85
CA HIS A 55 -14.40 -8.87 -4.75
C HIS A 55 -13.68 -7.52 -4.81
N LEU A 56 -13.12 -7.08 -3.67
CA LEU A 56 -12.37 -5.83 -3.62
C LEU A 56 -11.08 -5.87 -4.45
N ASN A 57 -10.52 -7.07 -4.69
CA ASN A 57 -9.39 -7.30 -5.59
C ASN A 57 -8.15 -6.48 -5.23
N SER A 58 -7.89 -6.31 -3.95
CA SER A 58 -6.75 -5.53 -3.47
C SER A 58 -5.44 -6.32 -3.46
N THR A 59 -5.52 -7.65 -3.24
CA THR A 59 -4.35 -8.51 -3.03
C THR A 59 -4.44 -9.77 -3.92
N PRO A 60 -4.24 -9.62 -5.24
CA PRO A 60 -4.43 -10.71 -6.21
C PRO A 60 -3.41 -11.85 -6.07
N ILE A 61 -2.25 -11.61 -5.46
CA ILE A 61 -1.19 -12.61 -5.29
C ILE A 61 -0.95 -12.83 -3.81
N ILE A 62 -1.25 -14.05 -3.34
CA ILE A 62 -1.03 -14.48 -1.98
C ILE A 62 0.35 -15.15 -1.87
N ALA A 63 1.11 -14.82 -0.82
CA ALA A 63 2.38 -15.45 -0.53
C ALA A 63 2.16 -16.92 -0.09
N SER A 64 2.67 -17.86 -0.87
CA SER A 64 2.44 -19.29 -0.64
C SER A 64 3.10 -19.83 0.63
N ASP A 65 4.05 -19.10 1.18
CA ASP A 65 4.81 -19.45 2.38
C ASP A 65 4.37 -18.71 3.65
N ALA A 66 3.37 -17.80 3.55
CA ALA A 66 2.94 -16.95 4.66
C ALA A 66 2.61 -17.75 5.95
N ILE A 67 1.88 -18.87 5.83
CA ILE A 67 1.54 -19.72 6.97
C ILE A 67 2.78 -20.41 7.53
N LYS A 68 3.66 -20.95 6.67
CA LYS A 68 4.90 -21.60 7.10
C LYS A 68 5.81 -20.61 7.85
N GLU A 69 5.88 -19.38 7.35
CA GLU A 69 6.62 -18.31 8.00
C GLU A 69 6.01 -17.97 9.37
N ALA A 70 4.69 -17.90 9.48
CA ALA A 70 3.99 -17.68 10.76
C ALA A 70 4.30 -18.79 11.79
N MET A 71 4.21 -20.06 11.38
CA MET A 71 4.57 -21.20 12.22
C MET A 71 6.03 -21.14 12.67
N ARG A 72 6.94 -20.70 11.78
CA ARG A 72 8.35 -20.49 12.13
C ARG A 72 8.51 -19.39 13.18
N LYS A 73 7.76 -18.27 13.06
CA LYS A 73 7.78 -17.19 14.06
C LYS A 73 7.26 -17.68 15.43
N ASP A 74 6.22 -18.49 15.46
CA ASP A 74 5.71 -19.06 16.70
C ASP A 74 6.72 -20.00 17.34
N THR A 75 7.38 -20.84 16.55
CA THR A 75 8.48 -21.70 17.03
C THR A 75 9.63 -20.88 17.61
N GLN A 76 10.02 -19.79 16.95
CA GLN A 76 11.07 -18.89 17.46
C GLN A 76 10.66 -18.22 18.76
N ARG A 77 9.40 -17.78 18.89
CA ARG A 77 8.87 -17.20 20.14
C ARG A 77 8.89 -18.22 21.28
N ALA A 78 8.41 -19.44 21.04
CA ALA A 78 8.42 -20.52 22.01
C ALA A 78 9.82 -20.87 22.52
N GLN A 79 10.83 -20.71 21.66
CA GLN A 79 12.25 -20.94 22.01
C GLN A 79 12.93 -19.72 22.66
N GLY A 80 12.20 -18.61 22.91
CA GLY A 80 12.80 -17.36 23.38
C GLY A 80 13.71 -16.67 22.36
N LYS A 81 13.57 -17.02 21.08
CA LYS A 81 14.36 -16.50 19.95
C LYS A 81 13.58 -15.51 19.08
N ALA A 82 12.48 -14.97 19.60
CA ALA A 82 11.77 -13.88 18.92
C ALA A 82 12.71 -12.69 18.75
N HIS A 83 12.76 -12.13 17.55
CA HIS A 83 13.64 -10.99 17.24
C HIS A 83 12.91 -9.99 16.34
N GLY A 84 13.27 -8.73 16.48
CA GLY A 84 12.70 -7.63 15.74
C GLY A 84 11.40 -7.10 16.33
N SER A 85 11.11 -5.85 16.02
CA SER A 85 9.99 -5.09 16.57
C SER A 85 8.63 -5.49 15.97
N LEU A 86 8.63 -6.17 14.82
CA LEU A 86 7.44 -6.59 14.07
C LEU A 86 7.27 -8.10 14.02
N HIS A 87 7.86 -8.84 14.96
CA HIS A 87 7.88 -10.29 14.96
C HIS A 87 6.48 -10.92 14.96
N GLY A 88 6.11 -11.51 13.82
CA GLY A 88 4.81 -12.15 13.62
C GLY A 88 3.70 -11.24 13.11
N ILE A 89 3.99 -9.98 12.78
CA ILE A 89 3.01 -9.00 12.27
C ILE A 89 2.84 -9.16 10.76
N PRO A 90 1.60 -9.39 10.26
CA PRO A 90 1.34 -9.61 8.82
C PRO A 90 1.22 -8.30 8.03
N TYR A 91 1.80 -8.26 6.82
CA TYR A 91 1.75 -7.09 5.95
C TYR A 91 1.61 -7.46 4.46
N THR A 92 1.31 -6.45 3.63
CA THR A 92 1.25 -6.56 2.17
C THR A 92 2.18 -5.56 1.49
N VAL A 93 2.62 -5.85 0.27
CA VAL A 93 3.42 -4.94 -0.55
C VAL A 93 2.81 -4.74 -1.92
N LYS A 94 2.98 -3.54 -2.50
CA LYS A 94 2.58 -3.24 -3.87
C LYS A 94 3.32 -4.14 -4.87
N ASP A 95 2.69 -4.47 -6.00
CA ASP A 95 3.26 -5.35 -7.02
C ASP A 95 4.51 -4.79 -7.73
N SER A 96 4.95 -3.57 -7.39
CA SER A 96 6.22 -2.98 -7.81
C SER A 96 7.43 -3.38 -6.96
N TYR A 97 7.24 -3.96 -5.77
CA TYR A 97 8.34 -4.37 -4.89
C TYR A 97 8.91 -5.72 -5.30
N MET A 98 10.22 -5.86 -5.27
CA MET A 98 10.86 -7.17 -5.29
C MET A 98 10.58 -7.90 -3.97
N ALA A 99 10.02 -9.11 -4.08
CA ALA A 99 9.88 -10.07 -2.99
C ALA A 99 10.38 -11.41 -3.50
N LYS A 100 11.47 -11.89 -2.95
CA LYS A 100 12.18 -13.07 -3.43
C LYS A 100 11.27 -14.28 -3.63
N GLY A 101 11.32 -14.85 -4.84
CA GLY A 101 10.54 -16.03 -5.24
C GLY A 101 9.10 -15.75 -5.63
N MET A 102 8.66 -14.48 -5.60
CA MET A 102 7.34 -14.06 -6.08
C MET A 102 7.43 -13.38 -7.44
N THR A 103 6.34 -13.45 -8.22
CA THR A 103 6.23 -12.66 -9.46
C THR A 103 6.21 -11.17 -9.14
N MET A 104 6.68 -10.34 -10.06
CA MET A 104 6.72 -8.88 -9.91
C MET A 104 6.29 -8.20 -11.21
N ALA A 105 5.03 -8.35 -11.54
CA ALA A 105 4.46 -7.83 -12.79
C ALA A 105 4.39 -6.29 -12.86
N ALA A 106 4.47 -5.59 -11.73
CA ALA A 106 4.16 -4.17 -11.64
C ALA A 106 2.82 -3.82 -12.31
N GLY A 107 1.81 -4.69 -12.15
CA GLY A 107 0.50 -4.58 -12.79
C GLY A 107 0.49 -4.76 -14.32
N SER A 108 1.63 -4.98 -14.96
CA SER A 108 1.77 -5.09 -16.41
C SER A 108 1.62 -6.53 -16.91
N PRO A 109 0.81 -6.79 -17.95
CA PRO A 109 0.76 -8.10 -18.59
C PRO A 109 2.10 -8.55 -19.16
N ALA A 110 2.93 -7.61 -19.67
CA ALA A 110 4.23 -7.92 -20.23
C ALA A 110 5.19 -8.56 -19.21
N PHE A 111 5.05 -8.20 -17.93
CA PHE A 111 5.93 -8.67 -16.85
C PHE A 111 5.28 -9.70 -15.92
N ALA A 112 4.11 -10.25 -16.29
CA ALA A 112 3.38 -11.20 -15.43
C ALA A 112 4.16 -12.48 -15.09
N HIS A 113 5.17 -12.83 -15.88
CA HIS A 113 6.04 -14.00 -15.71
C HIS A 113 7.35 -13.69 -14.99
N VAL A 114 7.69 -12.43 -14.76
CA VAL A 114 8.95 -12.02 -14.14
C VAL A 114 8.95 -12.37 -12.66
N VAL A 115 10.01 -13.01 -12.17
CA VAL A 115 10.15 -13.42 -10.78
C VAL A 115 11.34 -12.72 -10.14
N ALA A 116 11.15 -12.17 -8.94
CA ALA A 116 12.20 -11.54 -8.17
C ALA A 116 13.17 -12.57 -7.57
N ASN A 117 14.48 -12.38 -7.74
CA ASN A 117 15.52 -13.25 -7.17
C ASN A 117 16.03 -12.77 -5.80
N GLU A 118 15.71 -11.54 -5.42
CA GLU A 118 16.04 -10.96 -4.12
C GLU A 118 14.88 -10.12 -3.58
N ASP A 119 14.95 -9.71 -2.33
CA ASP A 119 14.00 -8.79 -1.72
C ASP A 119 14.41 -7.33 -1.98
N SER A 120 13.43 -6.45 -2.18
CA SER A 120 13.66 -5.00 -2.07
C SER A 120 14.13 -4.64 -0.66
N PHE A 121 14.75 -3.47 -0.52
CA PHE A 121 15.22 -3.01 0.80
C PHE A 121 14.11 -3.03 1.86
N SER A 122 12.94 -2.49 1.54
CA SER A 122 11.82 -2.44 2.48
C SER A 122 11.34 -3.85 2.87
N VAL A 123 11.24 -4.78 1.92
CA VAL A 123 10.84 -6.17 2.20
C VAL A 123 11.89 -6.86 3.07
N ALA A 124 13.17 -6.72 2.73
CA ALA A 124 14.27 -7.30 3.50
C ALA A 124 14.30 -6.78 4.95
N SER A 125 14.15 -5.45 5.12
CA SER A 125 14.13 -4.80 6.43
C SER A 125 12.94 -5.25 7.28
N LEU A 126 11.74 -5.33 6.69
CA LEU A 126 10.54 -5.80 7.39
C LEU A 126 10.66 -7.28 7.79
N ARG A 127 11.20 -8.14 6.90
CA ARG A 127 11.49 -9.55 7.23
C ARG A 127 12.52 -9.68 8.33
N GLN A 128 13.54 -8.82 8.35
CA GLN A 128 14.54 -8.77 9.41
C GLN A 128 13.92 -8.39 10.76
N GLU A 129 12.93 -7.51 10.78
CA GLU A 129 12.12 -7.19 11.96
C GLU A 129 11.08 -8.26 12.30
N GLY A 130 11.02 -9.33 11.55
CA GLY A 130 10.17 -10.47 11.81
C GLY A 130 8.75 -10.37 11.27
N ALA A 131 8.43 -9.35 10.47
CA ALA A 131 7.13 -9.22 9.81
C ALA A 131 6.90 -10.33 8.76
N ILE A 132 5.65 -10.67 8.50
CA ILE A 132 5.22 -11.76 7.62
C ILE A 132 4.51 -11.19 6.39
N LEU A 133 5.06 -11.44 5.20
CA LEU A 133 4.44 -11.01 3.95
C LEU A 133 3.24 -11.91 3.62
N LEU A 134 2.05 -11.32 3.52
CA LEU A 134 0.81 -12.02 3.14
C LEU A 134 0.59 -12.10 1.63
N GLY A 135 1.03 -11.08 0.91
CA GLY A 135 0.82 -11.03 -0.53
C GLY A 135 1.18 -9.70 -1.17
N ARG A 136 0.93 -9.63 -2.48
CA ARG A 136 1.22 -8.47 -3.31
C ARG A 136 -0.07 -7.77 -3.69
N THR A 137 -0.09 -6.45 -3.51
CA THR A 137 -1.29 -5.65 -3.74
C THR A 137 -1.36 -5.13 -5.17
N ASN A 138 -2.59 -4.99 -5.64
CA ASN A 138 -2.95 -4.59 -7.00
C ASN A 138 -2.49 -3.17 -7.33
N MET A 139 -2.13 -2.97 -8.59
CA MET A 139 -1.74 -1.69 -9.16
C MET A 139 -2.00 -1.67 -10.68
N PRO A 140 -2.12 -0.48 -11.30
CA PRO A 140 -2.15 -0.38 -12.75
C PRO A 140 -0.77 -0.70 -13.35
N PRO A 141 -0.70 -1.00 -14.67
CA PRO A 141 0.56 -1.30 -15.34
C PRO A 141 1.61 -0.21 -15.10
N MET A 142 2.77 -0.62 -14.57
CA MET A 142 3.92 0.25 -14.28
C MET A 142 3.56 1.52 -13.50
N ALA A 143 2.62 1.41 -12.56
CA ALA A 143 2.10 2.51 -11.76
C ALA A 143 1.58 3.72 -12.56
N ALA A 144 1.44 3.62 -13.85
CA ALA A 144 0.88 4.66 -14.70
C ALA A 144 -0.66 4.51 -14.79
N GLY A 145 -1.38 5.64 -14.88
CA GLY A 145 -2.83 5.63 -15.04
C GLY A 145 -3.64 5.26 -13.78
N GLY A 146 -3.07 5.39 -12.59
CA GLY A 146 -3.77 5.35 -11.30
C GLY A 146 -4.62 4.11 -11.06
N VAL A 147 -5.89 4.17 -11.39
CA VAL A 147 -6.87 3.08 -11.24
C VAL A 147 -7.20 2.38 -12.56
N GLN A 148 -6.35 2.52 -13.57
CA GLN A 148 -6.48 1.72 -14.80
C GLN A 148 -6.39 0.23 -14.48
N ARG A 149 -7.12 -0.58 -15.25
CA ARG A 149 -7.12 -2.04 -15.06
C ARG A 149 -5.82 -2.63 -15.61
N GLY A 150 -4.99 -3.15 -14.72
CA GLY A 150 -3.79 -3.91 -15.07
C GLY A 150 -4.09 -5.41 -15.28
N VAL A 151 -3.03 -6.21 -15.23
CA VAL A 151 -3.10 -7.68 -15.42
C VAL A 151 -4.08 -8.37 -14.45
N TYR A 152 -4.29 -7.77 -13.26
CA TYR A 152 -5.21 -8.29 -12.24
C TYR A 152 -6.57 -7.56 -12.19
N GLY A 153 -6.84 -6.62 -13.10
CA GLY A 153 -7.94 -5.68 -12.98
C GLY A 153 -7.61 -4.53 -12.02
N ARG A 154 -8.60 -3.91 -11.37
CA ARG A 154 -8.38 -2.86 -10.36
C ARG A 154 -8.99 -3.25 -9.02
N SER A 155 -8.56 -2.56 -7.94
CA SER A 155 -9.23 -2.67 -6.65
C SER A 155 -10.48 -1.79 -6.59
N GLU A 156 -11.51 -2.27 -5.87
CA GLU A 156 -12.74 -1.54 -5.61
C GLU A 156 -12.65 -0.79 -4.27
N ASN A 157 -13.45 0.26 -4.09
CA ASN A 157 -13.47 1.04 -2.87
C ASN A 157 -14.21 0.28 -1.74
N PRO A 158 -13.59 0.05 -0.57
CA PRO A 158 -14.19 -0.71 0.53
C PRO A 158 -15.28 0.07 1.28
N TYR A 159 -15.38 1.39 1.11
CA TYR A 159 -16.43 2.22 1.70
C TYR A 159 -17.66 2.31 0.80
N ASN A 160 -17.46 2.62 -0.48
CA ASN A 160 -18.55 2.73 -1.45
C ASN A 160 -18.09 2.30 -2.84
N GLY A 161 -18.66 1.22 -3.37
CA GLY A 161 -18.32 0.64 -4.68
C GLY A 161 -18.70 1.48 -5.90
N GLU A 162 -19.46 2.58 -5.72
CA GLU A 162 -19.78 3.51 -6.80
C GLU A 162 -18.65 4.50 -7.12
N TYR A 163 -17.63 4.55 -6.25
CA TYR A 163 -16.52 5.49 -6.38
C TYR A 163 -15.17 4.77 -6.47
N LEU A 164 -14.18 5.45 -7.05
CA LEU A 164 -12.83 4.95 -7.21
C LEU A 164 -12.09 4.86 -5.87
N ALA A 165 -11.23 3.86 -5.74
CA ALA A 165 -10.35 3.70 -4.57
C ALA A 165 -9.19 4.70 -4.53
N ALA A 166 -8.98 5.50 -5.59
CA ALA A 166 -7.90 6.48 -5.70
C ALA A 166 -8.21 7.52 -6.77
N ALA A 167 -7.37 8.54 -6.93
CA ALA A 167 -7.42 9.47 -8.05
C ALA A 167 -7.33 8.71 -9.39
N TRP A 168 -8.01 9.26 -10.41
CA TRP A 168 -8.19 8.58 -11.69
C TRP A 168 -6.88 8.19 -12.37
N TYR A 169 -5.90 9.10 -12.42
CA TYR A 169 -4.65 8.86 -13.15
C TYR A 169 -3.46 8.53 -12.24
N SER A 170 -3.40 9.07 -11.04
CA SER A 170 -2.25 8.92 -10.14
C SER A 170 -2.63 8.36 -8.77
N GLY A 171 -3.16 7.16 -8.76
CA GLY A 171 -3.58 6.45 -7.55
C GLY A 171 -3.04 5.03 -7.46
N SER A 172 -1.83 4.78 -7.97
CA SER A 172 -1.40 3.42 -8.31
C SER A 172 -1.25 2.47 -7.11
N SER A 173 -1.16 2.96 -5.87
CA SER A 173 -1.12 2.08 -4.68
C SER A 173 -2.52 1.77 -4.12
N HIS A 174 -3.55 1.75 -5.00
CA HIS A 174 -4.93 1.50 -4.57
C HIS A 174 -5.10 0.16 -3.84
N GLY A 175 -4.42 -0.91 -4.29
CA GLY A 175 -4.45 -2.20 -3.61
C GLY A 175 -3.89 -2.15 -2.19
N SER A 176 -2.77 -1.44 -1.98
CA SER A 176 -2.17 -1.26 -0.65
C SER A 176 -3.09 -0.53 0.32
N ALA A 177 -3.72 0.56 -0.13
CA ALA A 177 -4.64 1.33 0.71
C ALA A 177 -5.93 0.56 1.02
N VAL A 178 -6.52 -0.13 0.01
CA VAL A 178 -7.72 -0.96 0.20
C VAL A 178 -7.44 -2.12 1.15
N SER A 179 -6.34 -2.86 0.95
CA SER A 179 -5.92 -3.97 1.81
C SER A 179 -5.77 -3.53 3.27
N THR A 180 -5.11 -2.38 3.50
CA THR A 180 -4.91 -1.82 4.84
C THR A 180 -6.24 -1.35 5.46
N ALA A 181 -7.07 -0.62 4.71
CA ALA A 181 -8.34 -0.10 5.17
C ALA A 181 -9.34 -1.20 5.54
N ALA A 182 -9.40 -2.26 4.71
CA ALA A 182 -10.31 -3.39 4.91
C ALA A 182 -9.80 -4.42 5.93
N SER A 183 -8.67 -4.15 6.59
CA SER A 183 -8.02 -5.08 7.53
C SER A 183 -7.74 -6.45 6.91
N PHE A 184 -7.10 -6.47 5.72
CA PHE A 184 -6.56 -7.68 5.11
C PHE A 184 -5.08 -7.88 5.45
N ALA A 185 -4.47 -6.89 6.08
CA ALA A 185 -3.15 -6.90 6.67
C ALA A 185 -3.09 -5.85 7.80
N ALA A 186 -2.05 -5.90 8.63
CA ALA A 186 -1.78 -4.88 9.63
C ALA A 186 -1.45 -3.53 8.98
N PHE A 187 -0.65 -3.57 7.92
CA PHE A 187 -0.22 -2.42 7.12
C PHE A 187 0.10 -2.85 5.68
N GLY A 188 0.21 -1.87 4.79
CA GLY A 188 0.59 -2.08 3.40
C GLY A 188 1.74 -1.17 2.97
N MET A 189 2.59 -1.65 2.08
CA MET A 189 3.65 -0.85 1.46
C MET A 189 3.20 -0.38 0.08
N GLY A 190 3.02 0.91 -0.06
CA GLY A 190 2.74 1.61 -1.31
C GLY A 190 3.97 2.33 -1.84
N GLU A 191 3.76 3.13 -2.88
CA GLU A 191 4.80 3.86 -3.59
C GLU A 191 4.19 5.10 -4.25
N GLU A 192 4.95 6.16 -4.42
CA GLU A 192 4.46 7.40 -5.00
C GLU A 192 5.45 8.00 -5.99
N THR A 193 4.96 8.32 -7.19
CA THR A 193 5.68 9.08 -8.23
C THR A 193 5.08 10.46 -8.43
N VAL A 194 3.77 10.57 -8.31
CA VAL A 194 2.99 11.83 -8.40
C VAL A 194 2.12 12.00 -7.17
N SER A 195 1.12 11.14 -7.00
CA SER A 195 0.26 11.10 -5.81
C SER A 195 -0.22 9.67 -5.48
N SER A 196 0.53 8.67 -5.93
CA SER A 196 0.10 7.26 -5.86
C SER A 196 0.08 6.67 -4.44
N GLY A 197 0.73 7.29 -3.48
CA GLY A 197 0.62 6.95 -2.05
C GLY A 197 -0.50 7.73 -1.38
N ARG A 198 -0.49 9.06 -1.49
CA ARG A 198 -1.44 9.98 -0.82
C ARG A 198 -2.87 9.81 -1.31
N SER A 199 -3.07 9.71 -2.62
CA SER A 199 -4.39 9.65 -3.23
C SER A 199 -5.21 8.44 -2.76
N PRO A 200 -4.71 7.18 -2.87
CA PRO A 200 -5.46 6.04 -2.38
C PRO A 200 -5.63 6.07 -0.86
N ALA A 201 -4.64 6.59 -0.12
CA ALA A 201 -4.77 6.74 1.33
C ALA A 201 -5.97 7.62 1.71
N ALA A 202 -6.16 8.75 1.03
CA ALA A 202 -7.29 9.65 1.25
C ALA A 202 -8.64 8.96 0.99
N ASN A 203 -8.78 8.24 -0.14
CA ASN A 203 -10.03 7.59 -0.52
C ASN A 203 -10.34 6.32 0.30
N ASN A 204 -9.40 5.84 1.11
CA ASN A 204 -9.53 4.65 1.93
C ASN A 204 -9.36 4.93 3.44
N GLY A 205 -9.23 6.19 3.84
CA GLY A 205 -9.13 6.59 5.25
C GLY A 205 -7.93 5.99 5.98
N VAL A 206 -6.80 5.85 5.30
CA VAL A 206 -5.53 5.38 5.88
C VAL A 206 -4.49 6.50 5.88
N VAL A 207 -3.48 6.36 6.72
CA VAL A 207 -2.33 7.26 6.80
C VAL A 207 -1.36 6.92 5.67
N ALA A 208 -0.78 7.96 5.05
CA ALA A 208 0.33 7.82 4.11
C ALA A 208 1.45 8.78 4.48
N TYR A 209 2.65 8.26 4.61
CA TYR A 209 3.86 9.05 4.79
C TYR A 209 4.72 8.99 3.54
N THR A 210 4.90 10.14 2.90
CA THR A 210 5.80 10.30 1.76
C THR A 210 7.02 11.09 2.23
N PRO A 211 8.18 10.44 2.43
CA PRO A 211 9.34 11.06 3.08
C PRO A 211 10.08 12.07 2.21
N SER A 212 10.97 12.82 2.83
CA SER A 212 12.05 13.51 2.13
C SER A 212 12.93 12.52 1.38
N ARG A 213 13.50 12.93 0.24
CA ARG A 213 14.38 12.09 -0.60
C ARG A 213 15.44 11.36 0.21
N GLY A 214 15.56 10.06 -0.02
CA GLY A 214 16.60 9.20 0.56
C GLY A 214 16.38 8.81 2.02
N VAL A 215 15.26 9.20 2.65
CA VAL A 215 14.89 8.72 4.00
C VAL A 215 14.61 7.23 3.97
N ILE A 216 13.88 6.75 2.98
CA ILE A 216 13.63 5.32 2.73
C ILE A 216 14.29 4.92 1.42
N SER A 217 14.95 3.77 1.38
CA SER A 217 15.60 3.26 0.18
C SER A 217 14.57 2.73 -0.84
N LEU A 218 14.75 3.12 -2.11
CA LEU A 218 13.97 2.62 -3.25
C LEU A 218 14.51 1.32 -3.85
N ARG A 219 15.62 0.79 -3.35
CA ARG A 219 16.28 -0.39 -3.91
C ARG A 219 15.32 -1.57 -4.03
N GLY A 220 15.23 -2.12 -5.24
CA GLY A 220 14.36 -3.25 -5.55
C GLY A 220 12.89 -2.89 -5.77
N ASN A 221 12.60 -1.61 -6.03
CA ASN A 221 11.29 -1.16 -6.51
C ASN A 221 11.37 -0.86 -8.01
N TRP A 222 10.36 -1.28 -8.79
CA TRP A 222 10.28 -0.92 -10.20
C TRP A 222 10.38 0.60 -10.39
N VAL A 223 11.26 1.03 -11.29
CA VAL A 223 11.42 2.44 -11.62
C VAL A 223 10.30 2.87 -12.57
N LEU A 224 9.47 3.82 -12.12
CA LEU A 224 8.52 4.53 -12.98
C LEU A 224 9.08 5.87 -13.44
N HIS A 225 9.67 6.63 -12.51
CA HIS A 225 10.27 7.93 -12.79
C HIS A 225 11.42 8.22 -11.81
N ALA A 226 12.64 8.11 -12.29
CA ALA A 226 13.85 8.09 -11.46
C ALA A 226 14.01 9.26 -10.48
N THR A 227 13.51 10.47 -10.83
CA THR A 227 13.61 11.66 -9.98
C THR A 227 12.45 11.82 -8.99
N LYS A 228 11.37 11.03 -9.11
CA LYS A 228 10.10 11.25 -8.40
C LYS A 228 9.68 10.12 -7.48
N ASP A 229 10.08 8.88 -7.80
CA ASP A 229 9.63 7.69 -7.07
C ASP A 229 10.02 7.75 -5.60
N GLU A 230 9.12 7.26 -4.73
CA GLU A 230 9.32 7.18 -3.29
C GLU A 230 8.51 6.04 -2.67
N VAL A 231 9.06 5.40 -1.64
CA VAL A 231 8.35 4.41 -0.82
C VAL A 231 7.34 5.11 0.09
N VAL A 232 6.11 4.60 0.14
CA VAL A 232 5.03 5.16 0.97
C VAL A 232 4.35 4.06 1.79
N PRO A 233 4.63 3.94 3.08
CA PRO A 233 3.87 3.07 3.96
C PRO A 233 2.43 3.56 4.15
N HIS A 234 1.47 2.62 4.17
CA HIS A 234 0.07 2.83 4.49
C HIS A 234 -0.28 2.12 5.80
N THR A 235 -0.83 2.86 6.76
CA THR A 235 -1.30 2.32 8.04
C THR A 235 -2.69 2.86 8.38
N ARG A 236 -3.39 2.21 9.30
CA ARG A 236 -4.69 2.71 9.75
C ARG A 236 -4.57 3.92 10.67
N THR A 237 -3.44 4.01 11.40
CA THR A 237 -3.17 5.07 12.38
C THR A 237 -1.72 5.56 12.28
N VAL A 238 -1.46 6.77 12.79
CA VAL A 238 -0.09 7.30 12.91
C VAL A 238 0.75 6.49 13.91
N PRO A 239 0.24 6.07 15.09
CA PRO A 239 0.97 5.14 15.95
C PRO A 239 1.46 3.88 15.23
N ASP A 240 0.62 3.23 14.41
CA ASP A 240 1.04 2.07 13.60
C ASP A 240 2.16 2.44 12.61
N LEU A 241 2.11 3.65 12.01
CA LEU A 241 3.17 4.12 11.13
C LEU A 241 4.50 4.26 11.88
N LEU A 242 4.48 4.82 13.09
CA LEU A 242 5.69 5.01 13.90
C LEU A 242 6.37 3.67 14.27
N GLU A 243 5.60 2.58 14.38
CA GLU A 243 6.13 1.23 14.61
C GLU A 243 6.96 0.70 13.41
N LEU A 244 6.69 1.19 12.19
CA LEU A 244 7.37 0.74 10.97
C LEU A 244 8.67 1.51 10.68
N LEU A 245 8.73 2.78 11.05
CA LEU A 245 9.80 3.68 10.63
C LEU A 245 11.20 3.19 11.02
N PRO A 246 11.45 2.61 12.22
CA PRO A 246 12.77 2.10 12.56
C PRO A 246 13.30 1.03 11.60
N ALA A 247 12.41 0.23 10.99
CA ALA A 247 12.78 -0.75 9.99
C ALA A 247 13.05 -0.10 8.62
N LEU A 248 12.16 0.82 8.22
CA LEU A 248 12.15 1.36 6.85
C LEU A 248 13.23 2.42 6.59
N THR A 249 13.69 3.11 7.64
CA THR A 249 14.64 4.23 7.52
C THR A 249 16.08 3.88 7.85
N ARG A 250 16.39 2.59 7.95
CA ARG A 250 17.78 2.10 8.11
C ARG A 250 18.65 2.56 6.94
N GLU A 251 19.94 2.65 7.19
CA GLU A 251 20.91 2.85 6.13
C GLU A 251 20.95 1.62 5.20
N ASP A 252 21.12 1.89 3.93
CA ASP A 252 21.27 0.90 2.88
C ASP A 252 22.46 1.32 2.01
N ASP A 253 23.56 0.59 2.09
CA ASP A 253 24.79 0.88 1.34
C ASP A 253 24.64 0.55 -0.14
N ASP A 254 23.67 -0.29 -0.51
CA ASP A 254 23.36 -0.64 -1.89
C ASP A 254 22.43 0.42 -2.50
N THR A 255 22.87 1.05 -3.58
CA THR A 255 22.15 2.13 -4.25
C THR A 255 21.53 1.73 -5.60
N ARG A 256 21.53 0.42 -5.94
CA ARG A 256 20.94 -0.06 -7.21
C ARG A 256 19.46 0.33 -7.30
N GLY A 257 19.06 0.89 -8.44
CA GLY A 257 17.69 1.33 -8.68
C GLY A 257 17.26 2.59 -7.92
N ASP A 258 18.14 3.21 -7.14
CA ASP A 258 17.86 4.41 -6.36
C ASP A 258 18.76 5.57 -6.80
N MET A 259 18.33 6.32 -7.80
CA MET A 259 19.09 7.40 -8.41
C MET A 259 19.49 8.48 -7.39
N TRP A 260 18.58 8.87 -6.46
CA TRP A 260 18.88 9.93 -5.50
C TRP A 260 19.97 9.54 -4.50
N ARG A 261 20.01 8.31 -4.03
CA ARG A 261 21.08 7.86 -3.12
C ARG A 261 22.39 7.55 -3.84
N ARG A 262 22.31 7.22 -5.13
CA ARG A 262 23.49 6.94 -5.96
C ARG A 262 24.25 8.21 -6.38
N GLN A 263 23.53 9.28 -6.72
CA GLN A 263 24.15 10.49 -7.26
C GLN A 263 24.93 11.28 -6.18
N SER A 264 25.96 12.03 -6.60
CA SER A 264 26.81 12.83 -5.72
C SER A 264 26.65 14.35 -5.90
N TYR A 265 25.69 14.79 -6.71
CA TYR A 265 25.52 16.20 -7.09
C TYR A 265 24.72 17.00 -6.07
N VAL A 266 23.84 16.33 -5.33
CA VAL A 266 22.92 16.89 -4.33
C VAL A 266 23.06 16.09 -3.03
N PRO A 267 23.47 16.71 -1.92
CA PRO A 267 23.51 16.05 -0.62
C PRO A 267 22.09 15.80 -0.07
N LEU A 268 21.87 14.62 0.53
CA LEU A 268 20.59 14.23 1.13
C LEU A 268 20.57 14.58 2.64
N GLU A 269 20.72 15.85 2.97
CA GLU A 269 20.83 16.34 4.36
C GLU A 269 19.59 16.02 5.21
N GLY A 270 18.38 16.07 4.62
CA GLY A 270 17.14 15.74 5.31
C GLY A 270 17.10 14.30 5.80
N ALA A 271 17.51 13.36 4.94
CA ALA A 271 17.58 11.94 5.29
C ALA A 271 18.61 11.64 6.38
N ARG A 272 19.79 12.27 6.29
CA ARG A 272 20.83 12.13 7.31
C ARG A 272 20.33 12.65 8.66
N ARG A 273 19.78 13.86 8.70
CA ARG A 273 19.26 14.46 9.92
C ARG A 273 18.14 13.63 10.55
N PHE A 274 17.21 13.13 9.75
CA PHE A 274 16.11 12.29 10.24
C PHE A 274 16.63 11.03 10.97
N ARG A 275 17.65 10.37 10.42
CA ARG A 275 18.27 9.20 11.07
C ARG A 275 19.01 9.55 12.35
N GLU A 276 19.78 10.66 12.34
CA GLU A 276 20.52 11.13 13.51
C GLU A 276 19.60 11.54 14.67
N GLU A 277 18.50 12.21 14.39
CA GLU A 277 17.52 12.66 15.40
C GLU A 277 16.65 11.50 15.93
N GLY A 278 16.46 10.42 15.16
CA GLY A 278 15.67 9.26 15.54
C GLY A 278 14.18 9.55 15.76
N PHE A 279 13.48 8.71 16.51
CA PHE A 279 12.01 8.75 16.64
C PHE A 279 11.49 9.29 17.98
N ALA A 280 12.38 9.54 18.95
CA ALA A 280 11.98 10.02 20.26
C ALA A 280 11.25 11.38 20.15
N GLY A 281 10.11 11.51 20.85
CA GLY A 281 9.33 12.74 20.88
C GLY A 281 8.47 13.04 19.65
N ILE A 282 8.35 12.11 18.68
CA ILE A 282 7.41 12.28 17.57
C ILE A 282 5.96 12.10 18.04
N ALA A 283 5.69 11.14 18.93
CA ALA A 283 4.38 10.93 19.53
C ALA A 283 4.11 11.99 20.61
N ASP A 284 3.86 13.23 20.18
CA ASP A 284 3.66 14.40 21.02
C ASP A 284 2.29 15.03 20.73
N MET A 285 1.42 15.09 21.76
CA MET A 285 0.09 15.67 21.65
C MET A 285 0.10 17.19 21.52
N ASP A 286 1.16 17.83 21.99
CA ASP A 286 1.32 19.28 21.97
C ASP A 286 2.09 19.78 20.74
N ALA A 287 2.41 18.89 19.79
CA ALA A 287 3.21 19.21 18.61
C ALA A 287 2.63 20.31 17.71
N LEU A 288 1.33 20.60 17.80
CA LEU A 288 0.64 21.64 17.03
C LEU A 288 0.62 22.99 17.74
N ALA A 289 0.89 23.04 19.05
CA ALA A 289 0.81 24.27 19.84
C ALA A 289 1.82 25.33 19.35
N GLY A 290 1.30 26.50 18.96
CA GLY A 290 2.10 27.63 18.47
C GLY A 290 2.65 27.48 17.06
N LEU A 291 2.37 26.38 16.33
CA LEU A 291 2.74 26.25 14.92
C LEU A 291 1.89 27.16 14.02
N ARG A 292 2.55 27.75 13.04
CA ARG A 292 1.94 28.62 12.04
C ARG A 292 1.62 27.82 10.78
N ILE A 293 0.34 27.53 10.58
CA ILE A 293 -0.15 26.64 9.52
C ILE A 293 -0.81 27.46 8.42
N GLY A 294 -0.38 27.24 7.17
CA GLY A 294 -0.98 27.81 5.98
C GLY A 294 -1.95 26.86 5.31
N VAL A 295 -3.24 27.23 5.17
CA VAL A 295 -4.22 26.49 4.36
C VAL A 295 -4.13 26.96 2.92
N VAL A 296 -3.79 26.08 1.99
CA VAL A 296 -3.60 26.43 0.57
C VAL A 296 -4.97 26.66 -0.10
N LYS A 297 -5.27 27.91 -0.45
CA LYS A 297 -6.55 28.37 -0.99
C LYS A 297 -6.93 27.67 -2.29
N GLU A 298 -5.95 27.52 -3.16
CA GLU A 298 -6.11 27.00 -4.52
C GLU A 298 -6.58 25.54 -4.53
N TYR A 299 -6.17 24.76 -3.54
CA TYR A 299 -6.57 23.36 -3.37
C TYR A 299 -7.84 23.17 -2.53
N ALA A 300 -8.39 24.27 -2.01
CA ALA A 300 -9.63 24.29 -1.24
C ALA A 300 -10.81 24.93 -1.98
N GLY A 301 -10.69 25.14 -3.30
CA GLY A 301 -11.72 25.78 -4.11
C GLY A 301 -11.90 27.27 -3.85
N ARG A 302 -10.97 27.92 -3.12
CA ARG A 302 -11.03 29.34 -2.82
C ARG A 302 -10.23 30.14 -3.86
N ILE A 303 -10.72 31.35 -4.17
CA ILE A 303 -10.04 32.25 -5.12
C ILE A 303 -8.65 32.61 -4.59
N GLY A 304 -7.64 32.41 -5.42
CA GLY A 304 -6.22 32.71 -5.16
C GLY A 304 -5.35 32.25 -6.31
N GLY A 305 -4.15 32.83 -6.41
CA GLY A 305 -3.16 32.44 -7.41
C GLY A 305 -3.43 32.98 -8.83
N VAL A 306 -2.54 32.66 -9.76
CA VAL A 306 -2.57 33.06 -11.17
C VAL A 306 -3.44 32.12 -12.01
N ILE A 307 -3.37 30.80 -11.69
CA ILE A 307 -4.22 29.80 -12.35
C ILE A 307 -5.47 29.51 -11.50
N PRO A 308 -6.58 29.06 -12.13
CA PRO A 308 -7.82 28.79 -11.42
C PRO A 308 -7.64 27.83 -10.23
N SER A 309 -8.40 28.05 -9.18
CA SER A 309 -8.48 27.11 -8.05
C SER A 309 -9.09 25.78 -8.50
N VAL A 310 -8.64 24.70 -7.88
CA VAL A 310 -9.20 23.36 -8.11
C VAL A 310 -10.63 23.30 -7.59
N TYR A 311 -11.55 22.72 -8.34
CA TYR A 311 -12.90 22.45 -7.83
C TYR A 311 -12.79 21.52 -6.61
N THR A 312 -13.37 21.95 -5.50
CA THR A 312 -13.40 21.14 -4.27
C THR A 312 -14.83 20.80 -3.92
N ARG A 313 -15.11 19.52 -3.76
CA ARG A 313 -16.42 18.97 -3.41
C ARG A 313 -16.92 19.60 -2.10
N PRO A 314 -18.19 20.02 -1.99
CA PRO A 314 -18.69 20.69 -0.79
C PRO A 314 -18.48 19.90 0.51
N SER A 315 -18.66 18.57 0.49
CA SER A 315 -18.41 17.69 1.64
C SER A 315 -16.93 17.68 2.05
N ILE A 316 -15.98 17.71 1.11
CA ILE A 316 -14.55 17.85 1.40
C ILE A 316 -14.24 19.24 1.98
N SER A 317 -14.85 20.30 1.45
CA SER A 317 -14.69 21.64 2.01
C SER A 317 -15.20 21.75 3.44
N ALA A 318 -16.33 21.10 3.75
CA ALA A 318 -16.86 21.04 5.11
C ALA A 318 -15.92 20.28 6.08
N LEU A 319 -15.34 19.16 5.62
CA LEU A 319 -14.33 18.42 6.38
C LEU A 319 -13.07 19.24 6.63
N LEU A 320 -12.59 19.97 5.61
CA LEU A 320 -11.43 20.84 5.75
C LEU A 320 -11.66 21.97 6.76
N LEU A 321 -12.85 22.59 6.76
CA LEU A 321 -13.16 23.63 7.74
C LEU A 321 -13.16 23.08 9.17
N ARG A 322 -13.74 21.90 9.39
CA ARG A 322 -13.65 21.22 10.69
C ARG A 322 -12.20 20.89 11.07
N ALA A 323 -11.39 20.46 10.11
CA ALA A 323 -9.97 20.20 10.37
C ALA A 323 -9.20 21.47 10.75
N VAL A 324 -9.55 22.63 10.19
CA VAL A 324 -9.00 23.94 10.58
C VAL A 324 -9.40 24.28 12.01
N ASP A 325 -10.68 24.15 12.35
CA ASP A 325 -11.19 24.40 13.72
C ASP A 325 -10.47 23.48 14.74
N ASP A 326 -10.28 22.19 14.39
CA ASP A 326 -9.57 21.23 15.24
C ASP A 326 -8.09 21.63 15.45
N LEU A 327 -7.41 22.08 14.41
CA LEU A 327 -6.01 22.52 14.49
C LEU A 327 -5.86 23.80 15.36
N GLU A 328 -6.79 24.75 15.22
CA GLU A 328 -6.84 25.94 16.08
C GLU A 328 -7.10 25.56 17.54
N ALA A 329 -8.00 24.61 17.79
CA ALA A 329 -8.27 24.08 19.14
C ALA A 329 -7.07 23.37 19.77
N LEU A 330 -6.17 22.82 18.95
CA LEU A 330 -4.88 22.23 19.35
C LEU A 330 -3.75 23.29 19.51
N GLY A 331 -4.10 24.58 19.39
CA GLY A 331 -3.19 25.69 19.63
C GLY A 331 -2.36 26.14 18.43
N ALA A 332 -2.67 25.68 17.22
CA ALA A 332 -2.02 26.15 16.00
C ALA A 332 -2.56 27.54 15.58
N GLU A 333 -1.68 28.37 15.01
CA GLU A 333 -2.05 29.63 14.35
C GLU A 333 -2.37 29.34 12.87
N VAL A 334 -3.65 29.20 12.51
CA VAL A 334 -4.06 28.80 11.16
C VAL A 334 -4.44 30.01 10.31
N ARG A 335 -3.96 30.10 9.08
CA ARG A 335 -4.35 31.14 8.12
C ARG A 335 -4.42 30.63 6.69
N TRP A 336 -5.29 31.22 5.91
CA TRP A 336 -5.42 30.95 4.47
C TRP A 336 -4.32 31.67 3.70
N THR A 337 -3.63 30.96 2.82
CA THR A 337 -2.54 31.47 2.01
C THR A 337 -2.62 30.98 0.58
N SER A 338 -2.03 31.73 -0.36
CA SER A 338 -1.80 31.25 -1.73
C SER A 338 -0.41 30.59 -1.79
N LEU A 339 -0.24 29.61 -2.67
CA LEU A 339 1.03 28.89 -2.89
C LEU A 339 1.60 29.27 -4.27
N PRO A 340 2.49 30.29 -4.37
CA PRO A 340 3.02 30.73 -5.66
C PRO A 340 3.78 29.64 -6.43
N LEU A 341 4.45 28.71 -5.72
CA LEU A 341 5.11 27.58 -6.33
C LEU A 341 4.15 26.72 -7.16
N ARG A 342 2.91 26.50 -6.66
CA ARG A 342 1.87 25.78 -7.42
C ARG A 342 1.62 26.46 -8.77
N ASP A 343 1.40 27.76 -8.76
CA ASP A 343 1.10 28.51 -9.99
C ASP A 343 2.29 28.46 -10.97
N ALA A 344 3.51 28.66 -10.48
CA ALA A 344 4.71 28.61 -11.30
C ALA A 344 4.97 27.21 -11.88
N TYR A 345 4.67 26.16 -11.14
CA TYR A 345 4.90 24.78 -11.56
C TYR A 345 3.78 24.23 -12.48
N GLU A 346 2.50 24.51 -12.16
CA GLU A 346 1.36 23.92 -12.86
C GLU A 346 0.93 24.75 -14.09
N ALA A 347 1.19 26.07 -14.11
CA ALA A 347 0.89 26.95 -15.25
C ALA A 347 1.86 26.73 -16.42
N ALA A 348 3.07 26.25 -16.17
CA ALA A 348 4.03 25.88 -17.20
C ALA A 348 3.92 24.36 -17.47
N PRO A 349 3.03 23.93 -18.38
CA PRO A 349 2.72 22.51 -18.50
C PRO A 349 3.96 21.71 -18.93
N ARG A 350 4.49 20.92 -18.02
CA ARG A 350 5.48 19.86 -18.18
C ARG A 350 6.95 20.27 -18.45
N ASP A 351 7.25 21.53 -18.73
CA ASP A 351 8.58 21.93 -19.19
C ASP A 351 9.39 22.79 -18.20
N LEU A 352 8.84 23.11 -17.03
CA LEU A 352 9.48 23.96 -16.02
C LEU A 352 10.01 25.31 -16.57
N LYS A 353 9.39 25.85 -17.61
CA LYS A 353 9.83 27.06 -18.31
C LYS A 353 10.07 28.25 -17.40
N THR A 354 9.14 28.51 -16.47
CA THR A 354 9.26 29.63 -15.52
C THR A 354 10.57 29.57 -14.76
N PHE A 355 10.96 28.40 -14.26
CA PHE A 355 12.20 28.21 -13.50
C PHE A 355 13.45 28.20 -14.41
N ALA A 356 13.31 27.75 -15.65
CA ALA A 356 14.37 27.85 -16.64
C ALA A 356 14.61 29.30 -17.07
N ASP A 357 13.57 30.12 -17.17
CA ASP A 357 13.68 31.56 -17.45
C ASP A 357 14.34 32.32 -16.29
N GLU A 358 14.18 31.83 -15.04
CA GLU A 358 14.91 32.32 -13.87
C GLU A 358 16.35 31.78 -13.77
N GLY A 359 16.77 30.90 -14.68
CA GLY A 359 18.10 30.27 -14.66
C GLY A 359 18.31 29.21 -13.58
N LEU A 360 17.23 28.71 -12.96
CA LEU A 360 17.31 27.71 -11.89
C LEU A 360 17.54 26.30 -12.39
N ILE A 361 17.07 25.98 -13.61
CA ILE A 361 17.16 24.65 -14.20
C ILE A 361 17.42 24.77 -15.70
N PRO A 362 18.16 23.82 -16.34
CA PRO A 362 18.35 23.85 -17.79
C PRO A 362 17.01 23.78 -18.54
N ARG A 363 16.88 24.53 -19.63
CA ARG A 363 15.63 24.65 -20.40
C ARG A 363 15.18 23.32 -21.03
N ASP A 364 16.15 22.49 -21.41
CA ASP A 364 15.94 21.19 -22.04
C ASP A 364 15.97 20.01 -21.02
N TRP A 365 16.00 20.30 -19.72
CA TRP A 365 16.08 19.27 -18.68
C TRP A 365 14.93 18.26 -18.77
N MET A 366 13.68 18.72 -18.93
CA MET A 366 12.51 17.86 -18.97
C MET A 366 12.54 16.84 -20.11
N GLU A 367 13.16 17.18 -21.24
CA GLU A 367 13.32 16.26 -22.38
C GLU A 367 14.32 15.16 -22.04
N HIS A 368 15.45 15.53 -21.44
CA HIS A 368 16.45 14.57 -20.99
C HIS A 368 15.94 13.68 -19.85
N GLU A 369 15.22 14.25 -18.90
CA GLU A 369 14.62 13.50 -17.79
C GLU A 369 13.56 12.52 -18.30
N TRP A 370 12.65 12.98 -19.18
CA TRP A 370 11.52 12.17 -19.63
C TRP A 370 11.95 10.90 -20.34
N LEU A 371 12.87 10.97 -21.27
CA LEU A 371 13.25 9.81 -22.08
C LEU A 371 14.59 9.22 -21.66
N GLN A 372 15.69 10.00 -21.76
CA GLN A 372 17.03 9.46 -21.53
C GLN A 372 17.20 8.94 -20.10
N LEU A 373 16.90 9.77 -19.08
CA LEU A 373 17.12 9.40 -17.69
C LEU A 373 16.22 8.25 -17.26
N ASN A 374 14.91 8.32 -17.57
CA ASN A 374 13.96 7.30 -17.12
C ASN A 374 14.16 5.97 -17.87
N ALA A 375 14.46 5.99 -19.18
CA ALA A 375 14.76 4.76 -19.92
C ALA A 375 16.08 4.12 -19.43
N ALA A 376 17.09 4.92 -19.12
CA ALA A 376 18.35 4.42 -18.57
C ALA A 376 18.15 3.81 -17.16
N ALA A 377 17.38 4.48 -16.31
CA ALA A 377 17.08 3.99 -14.95
C ALA A 377 16.28 2.68 -14.99
N LEU A 378 15.28 2.57 -15.87
CA LEU A 378 14.48 1.36 -16.04
C LEU A 378 15.33 0.20 -16.59
N GLN A 379 16.14 0.44 -17.64
CA GLN A 379 17.02 -0.57 -18.21
C GLN A 379 18.08 -1.02 -17.21
N GLU A 380 18.67 -0.09 -16.45
CA GLU A 380 19.64 -0.41 -15.40
C GLU A 380 19.00 -1.21 -14.27
N PHE A 381 17.77 -0.87 -13.85
CA PHE A 381 17.03 -1.66 -12.88
C PHE A 381 16.88 -3.12 -13.35
N ILE A 382 16.41 -3.33 -14.59
CA ILE A 382 16.24 -4.66 -15.17
C ILE A 382 17.57 -5.45 -15.15
N THR A 383 18.67 -4.82 -15.56
CA THR A 383 19.98 -5.50 -15.68
C THR A 383 20.71 -5.69 -14.34
N SER A 384 20.39 -4.89 -13.31
CA SER A 384 21.12 -4.89 -12.04
C SER A 384 20.62 -5.93 -11.04
N PHE A 385 19.38 -6.43 -11.20
CA PHE A 385 18.73 -7.30 -10.22
C PHE A 385 18.59 -8.77 -10.67
N ASP A 386 19.13 -9.16 -11.84
CA ASP A 386 19.13 -10.54 -12.34
C ASP A 386 17.76 -11.23 -12.18
N MET A 387 16.71 -10.59 -12.68
CA MET A 387 15.34 -11.08 -12.54
C MET A 387 15.07 -12.26 -13.46
N SER A 388 14.46 -13.32 -12.96
CA SER A 388 14.11 -14.47 -13.82
C SER A 388 13.05 -14.07 -14.86
N GLY A 389 13.41 -14.23 -16.13
CA GLY A 389 12.52 -14.01 -17.27
C GLY A 389 12.58 -12.61 -17.88
N LEU A 390 13.56 -11.76 -17.48
CA LEU A 390 13.73 -10.43 -18.03
C LEU A 390 15.20 -9.96 -17.90
N ASP A 391 15.91 -9.83 -19.01
CA ASP A 391 17.29 -9.34 -19.08
C ASP A 391 17.37 -7.92 -19.68
N SER A 392 16.35 -7.52 -20.44
CA SER A 392 16.26 -6.21 -21.10
C SER A 392 14.80 -5.80 -21.31
N LEU A 393 14.54 -4.49 -21.36
CA LEU A 393 13.25 -3.97 -21.79
C LEU A 393 12.86 -4.45 -23.22
N LEU A 394 13.83 -4.87 -24.02
CA LEU A 394 13.61 -5.39 -25.38
C LEU A 394 13.12 -6.84 -25.42
N ASP A 395 13.12 -7.56 -24.31
CA ASP A 395 12.64 -8.94 -24.22
C ASP A 395 11.12 -9.05 -24.23
N VAL A 396 10.43 -7.93 -24.06
CA VAL A 396 8.98 -7.85 -24.09
C VAL A 396 8.47 -6.93 -25.20
N ASN A 397 7.24 -7.16 -25.65
CA ASN A 397 6.58 -6.23 -26.56
C ASN A 397 6.18 -4.94 -25.78
N PRO A 398 6.69 -3.75 -26.16
CA PRO A 398 6.39 -2.52 -25.45
C PRO A 398 4.90 -2.13 -25.46
N ASP A 399 4.11 -2.63 -26.42
CA ASP A 399 2.67 -2.41 -26.49
C ASP A 399 1.91 -3.18 -25.39
N ASP A 400 2.47 -4.28 -24.90
CA ASP A 400 1.91 -5.09 -23.83
C ASP A 400 2.27 -4.59 -22.42
N ILE A 401 3.18 -3.60 -22.31
CA ILE A 401 3.57 -3.05 -21.01
C ILE A 401 2.44 -2.23 -20.40
N PHE A 402 1.79 -1.38 -21.19
CA PHE A 402 0.65 -0.57 -20.76
C PHE A 402 -0.50 -0.64 -21.78
N PRO A 403 -1.17 -1.79 -21.91
CA PRO A 403 -2.29 -1.93 -22.84
C PRO A 403 -3.54 -1.25 -22.28
N ASN A 404 -4.32 -0.63 -23.17
CA ASN A 404 -5.64 -0.14 -22.80
C ASN A 404 -6.63 -1.30 -22.65
N PRO A 405 -7.42 -1.38 -21.57
CA PRO A 405 -8.44 -2.40 -21.43
C PRO A 405 -9.46 -2.33 -22.58
N PHE A 406 -9.81 -3.49 -23.14
CA PHE A 406 -10.77 -3.56 -24.23
C PHE A 406 -12.08 -2.85 -23.88
N ASN A 407 -12.60 -2.07 -24.82
CA ASN A 407 -13.81 -1.25 -24.68
C ASN A 407 -13.75 -0.14 -23.60
N SER A 408 -12.60 0.14 -23.00
CA SER A 408 -12.43 1.34 -22.16
C SER A 408 -12.50 2.62 -23.00
N VAL A 409 -12.72 3.77 -22.36
CA VAL A 409 -12.69 5.07 -23.05
C VAL A 409 -11.32 5.28 -23.71
N ALA A 410 -10.23 4.95 -23.03
CA ALA A 410 -8.87 5.03 -23.60
C ALA A 410 -8.70 4.17 -24.85
N HIS A 411 -9.24 2.93 -24.84
CA HIS A 411 -9.23 2.05 -26.01
C HIS A 411 -10.05 2.63 -27.17
N ARG A 412 -11.27 3.13 -26.91
CA ARG A 412 -12.14 3.72 -27.93
C ARG A 412 -11.64 5.04 -28.51
N THR A 413 -10.85 5.79 -27.72
CA THR A 413 -10.24 7.08 -28.15
C THR A 413 -8.81 6.91 -28.65
N HIS A 414 -8.28 5.69 -28.70
CA HIS A 414 -6.90 5.38 -29.10
C HIS A 414 -5.85 6.16 -28.28
N TRP A 415 -6.15 6.46 -27.00
CA TRP A 415 -5.19 7.09 -26.10
C TRP A 415 -4.08 6.08 -25.77
N GLN A 416 -2.82 6.53 -25.77
CA GLN A 416 -1.68 5.68 -25.43
C GLN A 416 -0.72 6.40 -24.48
N TYR A 417 -0.18 5.63 -23.54
CA TYR A 417 0.96 6.05 -22.75
C TYR A 417 2.25 5.67 -23.48
N GLY A 418 2.72 6.56 -24.37
CA GLY A 418 3.75 6.25 -25.37
C GLY A 418 5.18 6.14 -24.87
N PHE A 419 5.45 6.17 -23.56
CA PHE A 419 6.80 6.15 -23.01
C PHE A 419 7.55 4.85 -23.33
N TYR A 420 6.93 3.69 -23.15
CA TYR A 420 7.61 2.40 -23.29
C TYR A 420 8.00 2.09 -24.74
N GLN A 421 7.18 2.47 -25.69
CA GLN A 421 7.49 2.37 -27.12
C GLN A 421 8.70 3.25 -27.47
N GLN A 422 8.73 4.50 -26.98
CA GLN A 422 9.84 5.42 -27.18
C GLN A 422 11.12 4.91 -26.50
N ALA A 423 11.05 4.41 -25.29
CA ALA A 423 12.19 3.86 -24.56
C ALA A 423 12.78 2.62 -25.28
N ALA A 424 11.92 1.68 -25.70
CA ALA A 424 12.36 0.50 -26.45
C ALA A 424 13.04 0.88 -27.78
N GLU A 425 12.47 1.83 -28.52
CA GLU A 425 13.09 2.33 -29.77
C GLU A 425 14.41 3.05 -29.48
N TYR A 426 14.49 3.81 -28.40
CA TYR A 426 15.70 4.52 -28.00
C TYR A 426 16.83 3.55 -27.64
N ILE A 427 16.51 2.45 -26.94
CA ILE A 427 17.45 1.35 -26.65
C ILE A 427 17.87 0.65 -27.95
N ARG A 428 16.89 0.22 -28.78
CA ARG A 428 17.13 -0.53 -30.03
C ARG A 428 18.00 0.24 -31.00
N SER A 429 17.87 1.54 -31.09
CA SER A 429 18.70 2.41 -31.96
C SER A 429 20.11 2.70 -31.43
N GLY A 430 20.47 2.18 -30.25
CA GLY A 430 21.77 2.40 -29.60
C GLY A 430 21.99 3.84 -29.11
N ARG A 431 20.95 4.63 -28.99
CA ARG A 431 21.02 6.02 -28.50
C ARG A 431 20.99 6.13 -26.97
N LEU A 432 20.56 5.09 -26.25
CA LEU A 432 20.51 5.11 -24.80
C LEU A 432 21.92 5.23 -24.21
N LEU A 433 22.16 6.29 -23.47
CA LEU A 433 23.38 6.49 -22.70
C LEU A 433 23.25 5.85 -21.31
N PRO A 434 24.37 5.48 -20.66
CA PRO A 434 24.35 5.14 -19.23
C PRO A 434 23.69 6.25 -18.40
N LEU A 435 23.05 5.89 -17.29
CA LEU A 435 22.30 6.82 -16.45
C LEU A 435 23.13 8.05 -16.05
N ASP A 436 24.38 7.84 -15.60
CA ASP A 436 25.28 8.92 -15.17
C ASP A 436 25.78 9.81 -16.34
N SER A 437 25.55 9.39 -17.57
CA SER A 437 25.86 10.14 -18.79
C SER A 437 24.67 10.90 -19.36
N THR A 438 23.56 10.94 -18.62
CA THR A 438 22.38 11.75 -19.01
C THR A 438 22.80 13.23 -19.15
N PRO A 439 22.51 13.88 -20.29
CA PRO A 439 22.89 15.27 -20.48
C PRO A 439 22.33 16.18 -19.39
N LYS A 440 23.15 17.07 -18.86
CA LYS A 440 22.78 18.04 -17.80
C LYS A 440 22.24 17.42 -16.52
N LEU A 441 22.59 16.17 -16.20
CA LEU A 441 22.13 15.48 -15.00
C LEU A 441 22.41 16.28 -13.73
N ALA A 442 23.65 16.72 -13.55
CA ALA A 442 24.04 17.47 -12.34
C ALA A 442 23.29 18.80 -12.20
N GLU A 443 23.18 19.55 -13.30
CA GLU A 443 22.47 20.84 -13.33
C GLU A 443 20.97 20.65 -13.13
N GLY A 444 20.37 19.61 -13.73
CA GLY A 444 18.96 19.28 -13.57
C GLY A 444 18.63 18.93 -12.12
N LEU A 445 19.39 18.03 -11.50
CA LEU A 445 19.15 17.61 -10.12
C LEU A 445 19.33 18.77 -9.12
N ARG A 446 20.42 19.58 -9.29
CA ARG A 446 20.60 20.80 -8.49
C ARG A 446 19.49 21.81 -8.73
N GLY A 447 18.99 21.90 -9.98
CA GLY A 447 17.90 22.78 -10.36
C GLY A 447 16.60 22.45 -9.61
N LEU A 448 16.24 21.18 -9.50
CA LEU A 448 15.08 20.75 -8.72
C LEU A 448 15.20 21.16 -7.24
N GLU A 449 16.38 21.02 -6.64
CA GLU A 449 16.64 21.45 -5.28
C GLU A 449 16.56 22.98 -5.13
N ASN A 450 17.19 23.74 -6.05
CA ASN A 450 17.16 25.20 -6.03
C ASN A 450 15.72 25.74 -6.17
N ILE A 451 14.90 25.13 -7.01
CA ILE A 451 13.48 25.49 -7.15
C ILE A 451 12.75 25.28 -5.81
N ARG A 452 12.91 24.12 -5.17
CA ARG A 452 12.28 23.87 -3.87
C ARG A 452 12.74 24.88 -2.82
N GLN A 453 14.04 25.07 -2.67
CA GLN A 453 14.62 25.98 -1.68
C GLN A 453 14.10 27.41 -1.87
N ARG A 454 14.16 27.93 -3.10
CA ARG A 454 13.77 29.32 -3.40
C ARG A 454 12.27 29.55 -3.36
N HIS A 455 11.49 28.70 -4.03
CA HIS A 455 10.05 28.94 -4.25
C HIS A 455 9.14 28.34 -3.18
N LEU A 456 9.63 27.39 -2.36
CA LEU A 456 8.90 26.87 -1.22
C LEU A 456 9.50 27.29 0.11
N GLU A 457 10.75 26.90 0.38
CA GLU A 457 11.31 27.00 1.74
C GLU A 457 11.60 28.45 2.12
N GLU A 458 12.20 29.25 1.23
CA GLU A 458 12.42 30.68 1.46
C GLU A 458 11.08 31.45 1.49
N TRP A 459 10.14 31.08 0.62
CA TRP A 459 8.82 31.67 0.63
C TRP A 459 8.08 31.36 1.94
N MET A 460 8.03 30.09 2.40
CA MET A 460 7.42 29.73 3.69
C MET A 460 8.05 30.52 4.84
N ARG A 461 9.38 30.65 4.86
CA ARG A 461 10.12 31.43 5.85
C ARG A 461 9.72 32.91 5.80
N SER A 462 9.62 33.52 4.61
CA SER A 462 9.19 34.91 4.42
C SER A 462 7.76 35.15 4.91
N GLN A 463 6.91 34.14 4.72
CA GLN A 463 5.54 34.15 5.19
C GLN A 463 5.42 33.75 6.68
N ARG A 464 6.49 33.38 7.36
CA ARG A 464 6.46 32.81 8.72
C ARG A 464 5.48 31.66 8.82
N LEU A 465 5.60 30.66 7.94
CA LEU A 465 4.82 29.43 7.94
C LEU A 465 5.73 28.26 8.27
N ASP A 466 5.26 27.38 9.14
CA ASP A 466 5.98 26.17 9.54
C ASP A 466 5.48 24.95 8.73
N VAL A 467 4.17 24.88 8.48
CA VAL A 467 3.50 23.79 7.78
C VAL A 467 2.44 24.34 6.83
N LEU A 468 2.23 23.67 5.70
CA LEU A 468 1.10 23.88 4.80
C LEU A 468 0.15 22.71 4.88
N ILE A 469 -1.16 22.98 4.77
CA ILE A 469 -2.19 21.96 4.72
C ILE A 469 -3.16 22.17 3.57
N PHE A 470 -3.71 21.08 3.08
CA PHE A 470 -4.77 21.09 2.05
C PHE A 470 -5.46 19.70 2.00
N PRO A 471 -6.69 19.62 1.43
CA PRO A 471 -7.32 18.34 1.18
C PRO A 471 -6.43 17.49 0.27
N THR A 472 -6.20 16.25 0.60
CA THR A 472 -5.35 15.37 -0.24
C THR A 472 -5.94 15.26 -1.65
N ASN A 473 -7.22 14.93 -1.76
CA ASN A 473 -7.99 14.98 -3.01
C ASN A 473 -9.08 16.05 -2.88
N SER A 474 -9.37 16.78 -3.95
CA SER A 474 -10.47 17.79 -3.95
C SER A 474 -11.80 17.20 -4.38
N ASN A 475 -11.80 16.05 -5.05
CA ASN A 475 -12.99 15.33 -5.47
C ASN A 475 -12.68 13.83 -5.59
N ILE A 476 -13.70 13.02 -5.89
CA ILE A 476 -13.60 11.57 -6.09
C ILE A 476 -14.29 11.19 -7.40
N GLY A 477 -13.64 10.35 -8.21
CA GLY A 477 -14.19 9.86 -9.47
C GLY A 477 -15.16 8.68 -9.27
N ARG A 478 -16.07 8.50 -10.23
CA ARG A 478 -17.00 7.37 -10.28
C ARG A 478 -16.27 6.09 -10.68
N ALA A 479 -16.72 4.96 -10.16
CA ALA A 479 -16.10 3.65 -10.37
C ALA A 479 -16.07 3.19 -11.85
N ASP A 480 -17.00 3.64 -12.66
CA ASP A 480 -17.14 3.32 -14.07
C ASP A 480 -16.49 4.35 -15.03
N ALA A 481 -15.67 5.25 -14.50
CA ALA A 481 -14.98 6.27 -15.29
C ALA A 481 -14.09 5.71 -16.42
N ASP A 482 -13.70 4.44 -16.34
CA ASP A 482 -12.96 3.77 -17.41
C ASP A 482 -13.82 3.39 -18.63
N VAL A 483 -15.14 3.32 -18.49
CA VAL A 483 -16.08 2.91 -19.57
C VAL A 483 -17.15 3.96 -19.88
N ASP A 484 -17.58 4.74 -18.91
CA ASP A 484 -18.54 5.84 -19.12
C ASP A 484 -17.81 7.14 -19.51
N THR A 485 -18.25 7.79 -20.60
CA THR A 485 -17.57 8.98 -21.16
C THR A 485 -17.80 10.24 -20.33
N VAL A 486 -18.95 10.36 -19.66
CA VAL A 486 -19.26 11.53 -18.81
C VAL A 486 -18.42 11.42 -17.53
N HIS A 487 -18.48 10.29 -16.84
CA HIS A 487 -17.68 10.04 -15.63
C HIS A 487 -16.17 10.06 -15.92
N ASN A 488 -15.75 9.62 -17.12
CA ASN A 488 -14.36 9.77 -17.56
C ASN A 488 -13.96 11.25 -17.64
N THR A 489 -14.80 12.10 -18.26
CA THR A 489 -14.52 13.55 -18.38
C THR A 489 -14.42 14.20 -17.00
N GLU A 490 -15.28 13.84 -16.06
CA GLU A 490 -15.21 14.32 -14.67
C GLU A 490 -13.94 13.83 -13.96
N ALA A 491 -13.54 12.58 -14.21
CA ALA A 491 -12.35 11.99 -13.61
C ALA A 491 -11.03 12.66 -14.07
N TRP A 492 -11.01 13.28 -15.23
CA TRP A 492 -9.86 14.05 -15.74
C TRP A 492 -9.76 15.48 -15.19
N GLN A 493 -10.69 15.92 -14.33
CA GLN A 493 -10.63 17.25 -13.73
C GLN A 493 -9.55 17.30 -12.62
N ASP A 494 -8.94 18.47 -12.44
CA ASP A 494 -8.00 18.71 -11.34
C ASP A 494 -8.65 18.39 -9.98
N GLY A 495 -7.88 17.77 -9.09
CA GLY A 495 -8.37 17.32 -7.79
C GLY A 495 -9.04 15.94 -7.79
N THR A 496 -9.41 15.41 -8.98
CA THR A 496 -9.88 14.03 -9.20
C THR A 496 -8.85 13.23 -9.99
N PHE A 497 -8.26 13.87 -10.99
CA PHE A 497 -7.23 13.31 -11.87
C PHE A 497 -5.94 12.98 -11.11
N PHE A 498 -5.43 13.95 -10.36
CA PHE A 498 -4.33 13.83 -9.41
C PHE A 498 -4.78 14.32 -8.03
N SER A 499 -4.07 13.93 -6.98
CA SER A 499 -4.17 14.61 -5.69
C SER A 499 -3.60 16.03 -5.77
N ASN A 500 -4.02 16.87 -4.87
CA ASN A 500 -3.47 18.21 -4.70
C ASN A 500 -1.94 18.15 -4.43
N GLY A 501 -1.22 19.16 -4.89
CA GLY A 501 0.24 19.14 -4.93
C GLY A 501 0.83 18.35 -6.09
N ASN A 502 0.03 17.53 -6.78
CA ASN A 502 0.31 16.91 -8.06
C ASN A 502 1.75 16.40 -8.18
N ARG A 503 2.41 16.62 -9.32
CA ARG A 503 3.82 16.24 -9.55
C ARG A 503 4.81 17.08 -8.74
N MET A 504 4.47 18.32 -8.41
CA MET A 504 5.31 19.28 -7.70
C MET A 504 5.93 18.66 -6.43
N ILE A 505 5.11 18.01 -5.61
CA ILE A 505 5.56 17.42 -4.34
C ILE A 505 6.69 16.40 -4.58
N ARG A 506 6.49 15.43 -5.46
CA ARG A 506 7.49 14.39 -5.69
C ARG A 506 8.67 14.87 -6.52
N HIS A 507 8.42 15.69 -7.54
CA HIS A 507 9.49 16.21 -8.40
C HIS A 507 10.46 17.11 -7.65
N LEU A 508 9.99 17.81 -6.63
CA LEU A 508 10.83 18.67 -5.79
C LEU A 508 11.24 18.01 -4.46
N GLY A 509 10.86 16.75 -4.21
CA GLY A 509 11.25 16.01 -3.00
C GLY A 509 10.70 16.60 -1.70
N ILE A 510 9.49 17.11 -1.74
CA ILE A 510 8.81 17.72 -0.59
C ILE A 510 8.15 16.60 0.25
N PRO A 511 8.46 16.49 1.55
CA PRO A 511 7.84 15.50 2.41
C PRO A 511 6.39 15.84 2.73
N THR A 512 5.54 14.80 2.88
CA THR A 512 4.15 14.94 3.28
C THR A 512 3.70 13.80 4.19
N VAL A 513 2.75 14.10 5.08
CA VAL A 513 1.95 13.10 5.79
C VAL A 513 0.49 13.38 5.52
N SER A 514 -0.25 12.37 5.06
CA SER A 514 -1.69 12.46 4.85
C SER A 514 -2.43 11.63 5.88
N VAL A 515 -3.46 12.21 6.50
CA VAL A 515 -4.30 11.57 7.53
C VAL A 515 -5.78 11.76 7.20
N ASN A 516 -6.66 11.03 7.86
CA ASN A 516 -8.10 11.09 7.60
C ASN A 516 -8.76 12.32 8.25
N MET A 517 -9.62 13.03 7.50
CA MET A 517 -10.48 14.12 8.01
C MET A 517 -11.88 13.64 8.43
N GLY A 518 -12.30 12.45 8.01
CA GLY A 518 -13.66 11.92 8.20
C GLY A 518 -14.29 11.43 6.90
N LEU A 519 -15.54 11.00 6.96
CA LEU A 519 -16.33 10.58 5.80
C LEU A 519 -17.03 11.78 5.16
N MET A 520 -17.07 11.81 3.84
CA MET A 520 -17.93 12.73 3.06
C MET A 520 -19.40 12.34 3.25
N ASP A 521 -20.25 13.28 3.63
CA ASP A 521 -21.67 13.03 3.96
C ASP A 521 -22.47 12.53 2.75
N ASP A 522 -22.09 12.94 1.54
CA ASP A 522 -22.79 12.64 0.28
C ASP A 522 -22.34 11.34 -0.38
N THR A 523 -21.15 10.83 -0.07
CA THR A 523 -20.60 9.62 -0.68
C THR A 523 -20.33 8.50 0.31
N GLY A 524 -20.16 8.81 1.59
CA GLY A 524 -19.69 7.88 2.61
C GLY A 524 -18.24 7.42 2.42
N VAL A 525 -17.48 8.06 1.52
CA VAL A 525 -16.07 7.77 1.29
C VAL A 525 -15.20 8.71 2.12
N PRO A 526 -14.06 8.26 2.67
CA PRO A 526 -13.15 9.12 3.41
C PRO A 526 -12.55 10.26 2.58
N ALA A 527 -12.16 11.33 3.26
CA ALA A 527 -11.33 12.39 2.70
C ALA A 527 -10.08 12.60 3.57
N GLY A 528 -8.94 12.88 2.92
CA GLY A 528 -7.65 13.05 3.58
C GLY A 528 -7.22 14.51 3.71
N LEU A 529 -6.49 14.82 4.77
CA LEU A 529 -5.74 16.06 5.00
C LEU A 529 -4.25 15.78 4.79
N THR A 530 -3.59 16.55 3.91
CA THR A 530 -2.15 16.48 3.71
C THR A 530 -1.46 17.61 4.48
N PHE A 531 -0.49 17.24 5.31
CA PHE A 531 0.51 18.13 5.90
C PHE A 531 1.75 18.13 5.01
N MET A 532 2.30 19.30 4.69
CA MET A 532 3.45 19.51 3.83
C MET A 532 4.40 20.54 4.47
N ALA A 533 5.70 20.30 4.41
CA ALA A 533 6.70 21.20 4.99
C ALA A 533 8.02 21.16 4.20
N PRO A 534 9.02 22.00 4.51
CA PRO A 534 10.36 21.95 3.91
C PRO A 534 11.00 20.58 3.98
N SER A 535 11.89 20.27 3.03
CA SER A 535 12.66 19.01 3.04
C SER A 535 13.43 18.85 4.36
N GLY A 536 13.40 17.62 4.89
CA GLY A 536 13.98 17.31 6.20
C GLY A 536 13.12 17.69 7.40
N SER A 537 11.86 18.11 7.18
CA SER A 537 10.88 18.37 8.26
C SER A 537 10.01 17.12 8.57
N ASP A 538 10.48 15.94 8.22
CA ASP A 538 9.73 14.68 8.36
C ASP A 538 9.22 14.45 9.79
N ARG A 539 10.08 14.69 10.80
CA ARG A 539 9.70 14.57 12.22
C ARG A 539 8.57 15.51 12.61
N LEU A 540 8.64 16.78 12.17
CA LEU A 540 7.59 17.77 12.42
C LEU A 540 6.26 17.31 11.80
N LEU A 541 6.29 16.85 10.55
CA LEU A 541 5.09 16.37 9.85
C LEU A 541 4.46 15.16 10.53
N LEU A 542 5.29 14.21 10.97
CA LEU A 542 4.83 13.02 11.69
C LEU A 542 4.22 13.41 13.06
N ALA A 543 4.83 14.36 13.77
CA ALA A 543 4.31 14.83 15.04
C ALA A 543 3.00 15.62 14.88
N CYS A 544 2.88 16.49 13.87
CA CYS A 544 1.63 17.18 13.53
C CYS A 544 0.52 16.19 13.20
N ALA A 545 0.82 15.18 12.38
CA ALA A 545 -0.12 14.13 12.00
C ALA A 545 -0.57 13.31 13.21
N TYR A 546 0.36 12.98 14.12
CA TYR A 546 0.08 12.27 15.36
C TYR A 546 -0.87 13.09 16.25
N ALA A 547 -0.54 14.35 16.57
CA ALA A 547 -1.36 15.20 17.42
C ALA A 547 -2.76 15.41 16.84
N TYR A 548 -2.88 15.67 15.53
CA TYR A 548 -4.16 15.84 14.86
C TYR A 548 -4.99 14.56 14.87
N GLU A 549 -4.41 13.40 14.54
CA GLU A 549 -5.14 12.13 14.51
C GLU A 549 -5.62 11.74 15.90
N GLN A 550 -4.76 11.84 16.91
CA GLN A 550 -5.07 11.42 18.29
C GLN A 550 -6.04 12.37 19.00
N SER A 551 -6.22 13.60 18.52
CA SER A 551 -7.19 14.55 19.08
C SER A 551 -8.66 14.20 18.78
N GLY A 552 -8.93 13.26 17.86
CA GLY A 552 -10.30 12.87 17.52
C GLY A 552 -10.40 11.62 16.67
N HIS A 553 -11.49 10.87 16.86
CA HIS A 553 -11.78 9.64 16.11
C HIS A 553 -12.42 9.97 14.75
N ARG A 554 -11.59 10.33 13.76
CA ARG A 554 -12.04 10.71 12.40
C ARG A 554 -12.13 9.53 11.46
N ARG A 555 -11.38 8.45 11.72
CA ARG A 555 -11.43 7.22 10.93
C ARG A 555 -12.60 6.34 11.37
N THR A 556 -13.30 5.78 10.39
CA THR A 556 -14.33 4.76 10.57
C THR A 556 -13.95 3.54 9.74
N ALA A 557 -14.14 2.33 10.25
CA ALA A 557 -13.91 1.11 9.49
C ALA A 557 -14.83 1.04 8.26
N PRO A 558 -14.38 0.44 7.14
CA PRO A 558 -15.21 0.32 5.96
C PRO A 558 -16.46 -0.53 6.20
N ALA A 559 -17.64 0.03 5.91
CA ALA A 559 -18.92 -0.65 6.13
C ALA A 559 -19.12 -1.91 5.27
N ARG A 560 -18.42 -2.01 4.13
CA ARG A 560 -18.49 -3.16 3.22
C ARG A 560 -17.64 -4.36 3.67
N THR A 561 -16.76 -4.18 4.68
CA THR A 561 -15.90 -5.24 5.21
C THR A 561 -15.99 -5.36 6.74
N PRO A 562 -17.20 -5.53 7.29
CA PRO A 562 -17.38 -5.67 8.74
C PRO A 562 -16.64 -6.89 9.30
N PRO A 563 -16.53 -7.04 10.64
CA PRO A 563 -16.05 -8.27 11.25
C PRO A 563 -16.84 -9.50 10.78
N ILE A 564 -16.16 -10.61 10.52
CA ILE A 564 -16.81 -11.85 10.09
C ILE A 564 -17.44 -12.53 11.33
N GLN A 565 -18.71 -12.28 11.58
CA GLN A 565 -19.41 -12.67 12.82
C GLN A 565 -19.45 -14.18 13.10
N LYS A 566 -19.37 -15.03 12.06
CA LYS A 566 -19.37 -16.49 12.23
C LYS A 566 -18.03 -17.05 12.69
N LEU A 567 -16.95 -16.29 12.61
CA LEU A 567 -15.65 -16.65 13.17
C LEU A 567 -15.57 -16.42 14.68
N ALA A 568 -16.52 -15.70 15.26
CA ALA A 568 -16.50 -15.22 16.64
C ALA A 568 -17.04 -16.20 17.68
N ARG A 569 -17.43 -17.42 17.35
CA ARG A 569 -17.97 -18.38 18.33
C ARG A 569 -17.51 -19.78 18.06
N ILE A 570 -16.35 -20.11 18.59
CA ILE A 570 -16.02 -21.50 18.90
C ILE A 570 -15.16 -21.51 20.15
N ASP A 571 -15.75 -21.93 21.26
CA ASP A 571 -15.03 -22.25 22.47
C ASP A 571 -14.22 -23.55 22.20
N MET A 572 -12.94 -23.42 21.90
CA MET A 572 -12.04 -24.56 21.98
C MET A 572 -11.77 -24.81 23.45
N ASP A 573 -12.18 -25.95 23.94
CA ASP A 573 -11.76 -26.46 25.24
C ASP A 573 -10.28 -26.88 25.14
N TYR A 574 -9.39 -25.90 25.20
CA TYR A 574 -7.97 -26.17 25.46
C TYR A 574 -7.94 -26.67 26.90
N GLY A 575 -7.97 -27.96 27.09
CA GLY A 575 -7.78 -28.56 28.42
C GLY A 575 -6.65 -27.84 29.12
N ALA A 576 -6.88 -27.37 30.34
CA ALA A 576 -6.12 -26.41 31.13
C ALA A 576 -4.57 -26.60 31.04
N ALA A 577 -3.97 -26.19 29.92
CA ALA A 577 -2.56 -25.96 29.76
C ALA A 577 -2.35 -24.47 29.97
N GLY A 578 -1.63 -24.14 31.02
CA GLY A 578 -1.41 -22.76 31.44
C GLY A 578 -0.87 -21.84 30.35
N ALA A 579 -1.13 -20.56 30.49
CA ALA A 579 -0.68 -19.47 29.65
C ALA A 579 0.77 -19.64 29.16
N GLY A 580 0.92 -19.88 27.87
CA GLY A 580 2.22 -20.08 27.22
C GLY A 580 2.14 -21.19 26.17
N ALA A 581 1.70 -20.87 24.94
CA ALA A 581 1.85 -21.79 23.80
C ALA A 581 3.35 -22.02 23.53
N SER A 582 3.93 -23.03 24.13
CA SER A 582 5.37 -23.33 24.12
C SER A 582 5.74 -24.63 23.40
N GLY A 583 4.83 -25.23 22.65
CA GLY A 583 5.09 -26.43 21.86
C GLY A 583 5.70 -26.12 20.48
N PRO A 584 6.48 -27.09 19.91
CA PRO A 584 6.90 -26.98 18.52
C PRO A 584 5.64 -26.88 17.59
N ALA A 585 5.80 -26.19 16.46
CA ALA A 585 4.71 -26.08 15.48
C ALA A 585 4.23 -27.48 15.04
N MET A 586 2.94 -27.70 15.09
CA MET A 586 2.33 -28.94 14.65
C MET A 586 2.38 -29.02 13.12
N GLN A 587 2.72 -30.19 12.56
CA GLN A 587 2.69 -30.42 11.13
C GLN A 587 1.49 -31.29 10.76
N ALA A 588 0.71 -30.80 9.80
CA ALA A 588 -0.31 -31.58 9.13
C ALA A 588 -0.31 -31.25 7.63
N ALA A 589 -0.83 -32.16 6.82
CA ALA A 589 -0.99 -31.96 5.39
C ALA A 589 -2.47 -31.81 5.06
N LEU A 590 -2.82 -30.72 4.38
CA LEU A 590 -4.16 -30.49 3.82
C LEU A 590 -4.16 -30.93 2.36
N GLU A 591 -5.06 -31.85 2.01
CA GLU A 591 -5.35 -32.22 0.62
C GLU A 591 -6.73 -31.66 0.23
N VAL A 592 -6.85 -31.17 -1.00
CA VAL A 592 -8.09 -30.58 -1.52
C VAL A 592 -8.32 -31.00 -2.95
N GLU A 593 -9.48 -31.57 -3.20
CA GLU A 593 -9.99 -31.88 -4.53
C GLU A 593 -11.23 -31.03 -4.83
N VAL A 594 -11.29 -30.47 -6.04
CA VAL A 594 -12.42 -29.69 -6.51
C VAL A 594 -12.96 -30.35 -7.78
N GLY A 595 -14.16 -30.85 -7.72
CA GLY A 595 -14.79 -31.52 -8.87
C GLY A 595 -16.25 -31.96 -8.57
N ASN A 596 -16.97 -32.42 -9.59
CA ASN A 596 -18.30 -32.97 -9.45
C ASN A 596 -19.32 -32.13 -8.63
N GLY A 597 -19.17 -30.82 -8.65
CA GLY A 597 -20.03 -29.91 -7.87
C GLY A 597 -19.72 -29.85 -6.36
N ALA A 598 -18.57 -30.34 -5.94
CA ALA A 598 -18.15 -30.33 -4.53
C ALA A 598 -16.66 -29.99 -4.34
N VAL A 599 -16.32 -29.59 -3.13
CA VAL A 599 -14.94 -29.49 -2.62
C VAL A 599 -14.77 -30.57 -1.56
N ALA A 600 -13.92 -31.53 -1.85
CA ALA A 600 -13.49 -32.54 -0.88
C ALA A 600 -12.17 -32.10 -0.24
N TYR A 601 -12.01 -32.34 1.05
CA TYR A 601 -10.78 -32.03 1.77
C TYR A 601 -10.43 -33.13 2.78
N SER A 602 -9.13 -33.33 2.99
CA SER A 602 -8.63 -34.17 4.06
C SER A 602 -7.44 -33.50 4.74
N VAL A 603 -7.33 -33.67 6.05
CA VAL A 603 -6.20 -33.18 6.86
C VAL A 603 -5.57 -34.37 7.57
N HIS A 604 -4.28 -34.57 7.33
CA HIS A 604 -3.50 -35.65 7.92
C HIS A 604 -2.45 -35.05 8.88
N ALA A 605 -2.59 -35.27 10.18
CA ALA A 605 -1.62 -34.85 11.16
C ALA A 605 -0.38 -35.83 11.17
N ALA A 606 0.81 -35.28 11.26
CA ALA A 606 2.05 -36.06 11.18
C ALA A 606 2.33 -36.96 12.41
N GLN A 607 1.68 -36.69 13.55
CA GLN A 607 1.79 -37.53 14.78
C GLN A 607 0.47 -37.53 15.55
N PRO A 608 -0.27 -38.62 15.59
CA PRO A 608 -1.60 -38.69 16.23
C PRO A 608 -1.54 -39.15 17.70
N GLU A 609 -0.52 -38.81 18.49
CA GLU A 609 -0.42 -39.33 19.87
C GLU A 609 -1.33 -38.61 20.89
N HIS A 610 -2.02 -37.54 20.52
CA HIS A 610 -2.93 -36.79 21.43
C HIS A 610 -4.09 -36.15 20.67
N ARG A 611 -5.20 -35.98 21.35
CA ARG A 611 -6.38 -35.26 20.80
C ARG A 611 -5.99 -33.94 20.16
N CYS A 612 -6.22 -33.83 18.86
CA CYS A 612 -6.02 -32.63 18.10
C CYS A 612 -7.40 -32.03 17.74
N ALA A 613 -7.50 -30.71 17.71
CA ALA A 613 -8.66 -30.01 17.17
C ALA A 613 -8.29 -29.43 15.80
N CYS A 614 -9.22 -29.45 14.85
CA CYS A 614 -9.05 -28.85 13.53
C CYS A 614 -10.24 -27.99 13.16
N ARG A 615 -9.98 -26.85 12.52
CA ARG A 615 -10.96 -25.96 11.92
C ARG A 615 -10.69 -25.84 10.43
N ILE A 616 -11.73 -26.03 9.64
CA ILE A 616 -11.64 -25.86 8.19
C ILE A 616 -12.42 -24.62 7.78
N PHE A 617 -11.74 -23.73 7.06
CA PHE A 617 -12.34 -22.56 6.45
C PHE A 617 -12.31 -22.74 4.94
N ILE A 618 -13.43 -22.46 4.28
CA ILE A 618 -13.51 -22.40 2.82
C ILE A 618 -13.92 -20.98 2.44
N ASN A 619 -13.10 -20.32 1.62
CA ASN A 619 -13.28 -18.92 1.24
C ASN A 619 -13.52 -17.99 2.44
N GLY A 620 -12.78 -18.23 3.54
CA GLY A 620 -12.86 -17.47 4.76
C GLY A 620 -14.04 -17.80 5.68
N MET A 621 -14.95 -18.68 5.27
CA MET A 621 -16.05 -19.15 6.12
C MET A 621 -15.66 -20.43 6.84
N LEU A 622 -15.87 -20.49 8.15
CA LEU A 622 -15.74 -21.73 8.90
C LEU A 622 -16.82 -22.72 8.43
N VAL A 623 -16.41 -23.87 7.92
CA VAL A 623 -17.32 -24.88 7.38
C VAL A 623 -17.36 -26.13 8.23
N ASP A 624 -16.26 -26.45 8.93
CA ASP A 624 -16.17 -27.62 9.77
C ASP A 624 -15.21 -27.45 10.95
N GLU A 625 -15.48 -28.15 12.03
CA GLU A 625 -14.66 -28.19 13.22
C GLU A 625 -14.80 -29.52 13.92
N TRP A 626 -13.68 -30.16 14.27
CA TRP A 626 -13.71 -31.37 15.07
C TRP A 626 -12.46 -31.62 15.91
N SER A 627 -12.62 -32.52 16.87
CA SER A 627 -11.55 -33.02 17.73
C SER A 627 -11.54 -34.54 17.63
N SER A 628 -10.48 -35.14 17.11
CA SER A 628 -10.33 -36.57 16.89
C SER A 628 -8.87 -36.99 16.90
N ASP A 629 -8.63 -38.29 17.09
CA ASP A 629 -7.36 -38.96 16.93
C ASP A 629 -7.17 -39.54 15.51
N GLU A 630 -8.17 -39.36 14.60
CA GLU A 630 -8.18 -39.87 13.24
C GLU A 630 -8.01 -38.74 12.21
N PRO A 631 -7.60 -39.06 10.95
CA PRO A 631 -7.56 -38.08 9.87
C PRO A 631 -8.92 -37.41 9.66
N TRP A 632 -8.91 -36.11 9.40
CA TRP A 632 -10.14 -35.33 9.18
C TRP A 632 -10.46 -35.25 7.71
N THR A 633 -11.65 -35.68 7.35
CA THR A 633 -12.14 -35.64 5.97
C THR A 633 -13.52 -35.01 5.93
N GLY A 634 -13.79 -34.23 4.91
CA GLY A 634 -15.10 -33.63 4.70
C GLY A 634 -15.32 -33.27 3.24
N GLU A 635 -16.56 -32.98 2.92
CA GLU A 635 -16.99 -32.56 1.60
C GLU A 635 -18.06 -31.49 1.72
N ILE A 636 -17.95 -30.43 0.91
CA ILE A 636 -18.95 -29.36 0.83
C ILE A 636 -19.40 -29.17 -0.62
N SER A 637 -20.69 -29.01 -0.84
CA SER A 637 -21.24 -28.72 -2.17
C SER A 637 -20.76 -27.38 -2.70
N LEU A 638 -20.31 -27.32 -3.95
CA LEU A 638 -19.99 -26.06 -4.63
C LEU A 638 -21.18 -25.10 -4.72
N ALA A 639 -22.41 -25.63 -4.74
CA ALA A 639 -23.63 -24.82 -4.70
C ALA A 639 -23.75 -23.99 -3.39
N SER A 640 -23.04 -24.38 -2.34
CA SER A 640 -22.98 -23.67 -1.06
C SER A 640 -21.88 -22.58 -1.05
N ILE A 641 -21.04 -22.51 -2.10
CA ILE A 641 -19.91 -21.59 -2.25
C ILE A 641 -20.14 -20.76 -3.52
N PHE A 642 -21.15 -19.89 -3.52
CA PHE A 642 -21.58 -19.13 -4.70
C PHE A 642 -20.48 -18.20 -5.23
N ASP A 643 -20.37 -18.13 -6.57
CA ASP A 643 -19.53 -17.20 -7.37
C ASP A 643 -18.03 -17.17 -7.02
N ALA A 644 -17.50 -18.28 -6.48
CA ALA A 644 -16.07 -18.33 -6.18
C ALA A 644 -15.23 -18.36 -7.47
N ARG A 645 -14.38 -17.35 -7.65
CA ARG A 645 -13.34 -17.32 -8.69
C ARG A 645 -12.19 -18.26 -8.32
N ARG A 646 -11.96 -18.40 -7.03
CA ARG A 646 -10.98 -19.29 -6.41
C ARG A 646 -11.59 -19.99 -5.22
N ILE A 647 -11.25 -21.25 -5.04
CA ILE A 647 -11.53 -21.98 -3.82
C ILE A 647 -10.25 -21.93 -2.96
N ALA A 648 -10.36 -21.33 -1.78
CA ALA A 648 -9.31 -21.35 -0.77
C ALA A 648 -9.78 -22.19 0.41
N VAL A 649 -9.08 -23.26 0.72
CA VAL A 649 -9.30 -24.09 1.90
C VAL A 649 -8.17 -23.85 2.86
N VAL A 650 -8.48 -23.45 4.07
CA VAL A 650 -7.52 -23.22 5.16
C VAL A 650 -7.85 -24.20 6.28
N ALA A 651 -6.87 -24.99 6.68
CA ALA A 651 -6.94 -25.82 7.87
C ALA A 651 -6.12 -25.19 8.99
N LEU A 652 -6.74 -24.92 10.14
CA LEU A 652 -6.08 -24.50 11.37
C LEU A 652 -6.21 -25.64 12.38
N TYR A 653 -5.10 -26.13 12.92
CA TYR A 653 -5.10 -27.26 13.84
C TYR A 653 -4.26 -27.00 15.07
N SER A 654 -4.66 -27.59 16.20
CA SER A 654 -4.00 -27.49 17.49
C SER A 654 -3.90 -28.83 18.18
N GLY A 655 -2.77 -29.08 18.85
CA GLY A 655 -2.51 -30.30 19.63
C GLY A 655 -2.68 -30.06 21.14
N SER A 656 -2.82 -31.12 21.90
CA SER A 656 -3.01 -31.13 23.36
C SER A 656 -1.89 -30.44 24.16
N GLY A 657 -0.74 -30.17 23.55
CA GLY A 657 0.40 -29.46 24.18
C GLY A 657 0.43 -27.95 23.86
N GLY A 658 -0.66 -27.38 23.32
CA GLY A 658 -0.72 -25.96 22.90
C GLY A 658 0.03 -25.66 21.60
N SER A 659 0.47 -26.69 20.86
CA SER A 659 1.05 -26.52 19.54
C SER A 659 -0.03 -26.17 18.52
N ILE A 660 0.23 -25.14 17.68
CA ILE A 660 -0.69 -24.69 16.63
C ILE A 660 0.00 -24.85 15.28
N GLY A 661 -0.76 -25.25 14.28
CA GLY A 661 -0.32 -25.30 12.89
C GLY A 661 -1.45 -24.98 11.94
N ALA A 662 -1.11 -24.66 10.70
CA ALA A 662 -2.09 -24.42 9.65
C ALA A 662 -1.53 -24.83 8.28
N ASP A 663 -2.44 -25.08 7.33
CA ASP A 663 -2.10 -25.23 5.91
C ASP A 663 -3.16 -24.54 5.06
N VAL A 664 -2.81 -24.18 3.82
CA VAL A 664 -3.71 -23.54 2.87
C VAL A 664 -3.55 -24.16 1.48
N LYS A 665 -4.67 -24.41 0.83
CA LYS A 665 -4.72 -24.80 -0.58
C LYS A 665 -5.65 -23.85 -1.33
N VAL A 666 -5.17 -23.33 -2.44
CA VAL A 666 -5.94 -22.45 -3.33
C VAL A 666 -6.08 -23.12 -4.68
N ARG A 667 -7.27 -23.13 -5.23
CA ARG A 667 -7.60 -23.65 -6.56
C ARG A 667 -8.38 -22.61 -7.35
N ASP A 668 -7.92 -22.33 -8.57
CA ASP A 668 -8.69 -21.52 -9.51
C ASP A 668 -9.90 -22.32 -10.02
N MET A 669 -11.06 -21.69 -10.06
CA MET A 669 -12.25 -22.30 -10.63
C MET A 669 -12.24 -22.12 -12.15
N PRO A 670 -12.51 -23.18 -12.94
CA PRO A 670 -12.70 -23.04 -14.37
C PRO A 670 -13.84 -22.04 -14.62
N ARG A 671 -13.63 -21.06 -15.52
CA ARG A 671 -14.69 -20.14 -15.91
C ARG A 671 -15.86 -20.94 -16.46
N LEU A 672 -17.01 -20.87 -15.81
CA LEU A 672 -18.28 -21.39 -16.37
C LEU A 672 -18.54 -20.61 -17.66
N GLY A 673 -18.30 -21.24 -18.82
CA GLY A 673 -18.54 -20.64 -20.14
C GLY A 673 -17.44 -20.78 -21.19
N ALA A 674 -16.26 -21.31 -20.84
CA ALA A 674 -15.28 -21.70 -21.86
C ALA A 674 -15.66 -23.08 -22.44
N THR A 675 -16.76 -23.15 -23.17
CA THR A 675 -16.95 -24.23 -24.15
C THR A 675 -15.84 -24.08 -25.18
N THR A 676 -14.98 -25.08 -25.24
CA THR A 676 -14.07 -25.33 -26.34
C THR A 676 -14.82 -25.24 -27.68
N SER A 677 -14.76 -24.10 -28.35
CA SER A 677 -14.90 -24.03 -29.78
C SER A 677 -13.50 -24.05 -30.39
N SER A 678 -12.90 -25.24 -30.39
CA SER A 678 -12.02 -25.61 -31.49
C SER A 678 -12.95 -25.78 -32.69
N LEU A 679 -12.70 -25.00 -33.74
CA LEU A 679 -12.94 -25.21 -35.16
C LEU A 679 -13.48 -23.93 -35.82
N ILE A 680 -12.69 -23.26 -36.46
CA ILE A 680 -12.49 -22.79 -37.84
C ILE A 680 -11.62 -21.56 -37.81
#